data_c138e6f30989761db3054acf141356e1
#
_entry.id   c138e6f30989761db3054acf141356e1
#
_cell.length_a   1.000
_cell.length_b   1.000
_cell.length_c   1.000
_cell.angle_alpha   90.00
_cell.angle_beta   90.00
_cell.angle_gamma   90.00
#
_symmetry.space_group_name_H-M   'P 1'
#
loop_
_entity.id
_entity.type
_entity.pdbx_description
1 polymer ?
#
loop_
_entity_poly.entity_id
_entity_poly.type
_entity_poly.pdbx_seq_one_letter_code
_entity_poly.pdbx_strand_id
1 'polypeptide(L)'
;MHLVNAKRPRVRRSVMVAAVATALVASVATAPAAAAPGNPAGSNAPFGVIDPQNWQNPDAMTWNDYRAIPNTNWADPNVRGSVRNFNIALVTLDYVDQPFVITQRARSSIFGNPQSTAANIPRDQVATFYKDFLNTPNTLNKGHTLHEYWMEDSGGRYGVDLTSFGPYTLPHKSYHYGIDNSMNPGMCPSGETCSRNIRTDGLGLWRAAIGEEAASQFELIFILGAGQDESATWQEFGEMMFQTKEDVPDAWGPPDPNMPNYARTRYVEWTSWKAAAGIWPNAGGGSSTQAESSGMGVYAHELSHLLTIGDNYNNPYGTPLRRAYTGIWSMMSRGSFNGPGGPHTRWQIPPVNGGSMGSLHTLRDKMKIGLIGEENVLRLSREALASSGLVVAEITARAVQAGPNGLTGINIAMNKDLSPACTVATNLHCDGGNFNNYTVEVVDRMGADSFTPDAGVLLSKTKNQDSAPFQWVIDANPQDIDMIDFYKPDGTPQKITMGDYRQLSDALFHAGTNSGSEFEYVDEANRLHFFVLDLKRDKDGVLKYTVAVKSLDGTGGPSTHGVNLSKGTVTTPNSKPTNRGVTCSFDLTNTGSWSAGGQAHPENVNAYTKSDVYRLSAEVAGRGWRVSLPNELATAKFGQSTTVNVSVGAAANAADTGFVKLTATSVSDPTKTLTKQCRVEK
;
A
#
# COMPACT_ATOMS: atom_id res chain seq x y z
N MET A 1 -72.13 -11.74 -10.40
CA MET A 1 -71.58 -10.55 -11.03
C MET A 1 -70.08 -10.80 -11.24
N HIS A 2 -69.67 -11.18 -12.43
CA HIS A 2 -68.33 -11.62 -12.78
C HIS A 2 -67.39 -10.40 -12.87
N LEU A 3 -66.19 -10.51 -12.26
CA LEU A 3 -65.05 -9.68 -12.63
C LEU A 3 -63.91 -10.54 -13.09
N VAL A 4 -63.57 -10.33 -14.33
CA VAL A 4 -62.59 -11.03 -15.14
C VAL A 4 -61.17 -10.57 -14.76
N ASN A 5 -60.30 -11.53 -14.41
CA ASN A 5 -58.87 -11.31 -14.23
C ASN A 5 -58.18 -11.23 -15.61
N ALA A 6 -57.68 -10.08 -15.96
CA ALA A 6 -56.85 -9.88 -17.16
C ALA A 6 -55.38 -10.10 -16.82
N LYS A 7 -54.80 -11.22 -17.28
CA LYS A 7 -53.37 -11.47 -17.31
C LYS A 7 -52.71 -10.57 -18.37
N ARG A 8 -51.75 -9.74 -17.94
CA ARG A 8 -50.86 -9.04 -18.87
C ARG A 8 -49.79 -10.01 -19.42
N PRO A 9 -49.43 -9.93 -20.70
CA PRO A 9 -48.43 -10.82 -21.27
C PRO A 9 -47.00 -10.41 -20.86
N ARG A 10 -46.21 -11.37 -20.42
CA ARG A 10 -44.76 -11.22 -20.24
C ARG A 10 -44.12 -11.09 -21.62
N VAL A 11 -43.62 -9.93 -21.94
CA VAL A 11 -42.73 -9.70 -23.07
C VAL A 11 -41.35 -10.25 -22.71
N ARG A 12 -40.96 -11.33 -23.36
CA ARG A 12 -39.57 -11.85 -23.34
C ARG A 12 -38.65 -10.80 -23.98
N ARG A 13 -37.84 -10.11 -23.20
CA ARG A 13 -36.66 -9.38 -23.68
C ARG A 13 -35.44 -10.31 -23.63
N SER A 14 -35.32 -11.15 -24.61
CA SER A 14 -34.18 -12.03 -24.85
C SER A 14 -33.56 -11.68 -26.21
N VAL A 15 -33.04 -10.48 -26.38
CA VAL A 15 -32.14 -10.14 -27.51
C VAL A 15 -31.54 -8.77 -27.21
N MET A 16 -30.54 -8.69 -26.34
CA MET A 16 -29.66 -7.52 -26.26
C MET A 16 -28.34 -7.74 -25.50
N VAL A 17 -27.94 -8.99 -25.31
CA VAL A 17 -26.60 -9.24 -24.69
C VAL A 17 -25.52 -9.56 -25.73
N ALA A 18 -25.91 -9.85 -26.99
CA ALA A 18 -24.94 -10.21 -28.04
C ALA A 18 -24.40 -9.03 -28.88
N ALA A 19 -24.90 -7.80 -28.70
CA ALA A 19 -24.52 -6.66 -29.56
C ALA A 19 -23.57 -5.67 -28.90
N VAL A 20 -23.33 -5.73 -27.56
CA VAL A 20 -22.46 -4.80 -26.86
C VAL A 20 -21.01 -5.30 -26.80
N ALA A 21 -20.79 -6.60 -26.93
CA ALA A 21 -19.42 -7.16 -26.87
C ALA A 21 -18.58 -6.93 -28.14
N THR A 22 -19.17 -6.43 -29.23
CA THR A 22 -18.43 -6.24 -30.50
C THR A 22 -18.11 -4.78 -30.83
N ALA A 23 -18.60 -3.83 -30.04
CA ALA A 23 -18.38 -2.39 -30.29
C ALA A 23 -17.26 -1.78 -29.41
N LEU A 24 -16.68 -2.52 -28.46
CA LEU A 24 -15.61 -2.01 -27.58
C LEU A 24 -14.19 -2.36 -28.04
N VAL A 25 -14.00 -2.94 -29.22
CA VAL A 25 -12.66 -3.29 -29.74
C VAL A 25 -12.12 -2.27 -30.75
N ALA A 26 -12.84 -1.20 -31.07
CA ALA A 26 -12.46 -0.30 -32.17
C ALA A 26 -12.18 1.16 -31.79
N SER A 27 -11.79 1.45 -30.55
CA SER A 27 -11.22 2.77 -30.24
C SER A 27 -10.25 2.74 -29.04
N VAL A 28 -9.20 1.90 -29.16
CA VAL A 28 -7.99 2.17 -28.42
C VAL A 28 -7.27 3.28 -29.20
N ALA A 29 -7.64 4.53 -28.97
CA ALA A 29 -6.74 5.61 -29.20
C ALA A 29 -5.54 5.37 -28.29
N THR A 30 -4.39 5.05 -28.88
CA THR A 30 -3.09 4.99 -28.19
C THR A 30 -2.88 6.34 -27.51
N ALA A 31 -3.21 6.43 -26.22
CA ALA A 31 -2.61 7.44 -25.38
C ALA A 31 -1.08 7.23 -25.51
N PRO A 32 -0.30 8.31 -25.69
CA PRO A 32 1.15 8.15 -25.69
C PRO A 32 1.52 7.44 -24.38
N ALA A 33 2.31 6.37 -24.48
CA ALA A 33 2.87 5.68 -23.34
C ALA A 33 3.41 6.76 -22.40
N ALA A 34 2.89 6.80 -21.18
CA ALA A 34 3.50 7.62 -20.15
C ALA A 34 4.97 7.21 -20.13
N ALA A 35 5.85 8.15 -20.39
CA ALA A 35 7.28 7.89 -20.27
C ALA A 35 7.50 7.27 -18.90
N ALA A 36 8.25 6.16 -18.84
CA ALA A 36 8.79 5.64 -17.59
C ALA A 36 9.24 6.86 -16.76
N PRO A 37 9.00 6.90 -15.43
CA PRO A 37 9.38 8.04 -14.63
C PRO A 37 10.87 8.27 -14.88
N GLY A 38 11.15 9.13 -15.85
CA GLY A 38 12.49 9.63 -16.08
C GLY A 38 12.89 10.24 -14.74
N ASN A 39 14.15 10.12 -14.36
CA ASN A 39 14.74 10.92 -13.30
C ASN A 39 13.97 12.23 -13.21
N PRO A 40 13.41 12.62 -12.03
CA PRO A 40 12.70 13.87 -11.92
C PRO A 40 13.57 14.91 -12.60
N ALA A 41 13.00 15.58 -13.60
CA ALA A 41 13.72 16.53 -14.43
C ALA A 41 14.35 17.51 -13.45
N GLY A 42 15.64 17.41 -13.29
CA GLY A 42 16.38 17.71 -12.09
C GLY A 42 15.92 18.96 -11.38
N SER A 43 16.01 18.92 -10.09
CA SER A 43 16.01 20.00 -9.11
C SER A 43 16.69 21.34 -9.53
N ASN A 44 17.18 21.43 -10.72
CA ASN A 44 17.91 22.56 -11.30
C ASN A 44 17.09 23.40 -12.28
N ALA A 45 15.87 22.99 -12.66
CA ALA A 45 15.04 23.84 -13.51
C ALA A 45 14.36 24.90 -12.64
N PRO A 46 14.50 26.21 -12.94
CA PRO A 46 13.78 27.23 -12.21
C PRO A 46 12.26 26.94 -12.20
N PHE A 47 11.63 27.11 -11.04
CA PHE A 47 10.22 26.82 -10.78
C PHE A 47 9.83 25.34 -10.92
N GLY A 48 10.77 24.41 -11.01
CA GLY A 48 10.51 22.97 -10.96
C GLY A 48 10.12 22.53 -9.55
N VAL A 49 9.18 21.60 -9.46
CA VAL A 49 8.86 20.89 -8.22
C VAL A 49 9.90 19.78 -8.05
N ILE A 50 10.49 19.68 -6.87
CA ILE A 50 11.58 18.71 -6.62
C ILE A 50 11.05 17.29 -6.45
N ASP A 51 9.85 17.14 -5.88
CA ASP A 51 9.23 15.87 -5.55
C ASP A 51 7.71 15.95 -5.83
N PRO A 52 7.30 16.00 -7.09
CA PRO A 52 5.87 16.08 -7.41
C PRO A 52 5.18 14.79 -7.01
N GLN A 53 4.09 14.90 -6.25
CA GLN A 53 3.19 13.78 -6.01
C GLN A 53 2.70 13.25 -7.36
N ASN A 54 2.86 11.95 -7.56
CA ASN A 54 2.46 11.27 -8.79
C ASN A 54 1.48 10.15 -8.44
N TRP A 55 0.35 10.54 -7.88
CA TRP A 55 -0.71 9.62 -7.55
C TRP A 55 -1.28 8.96 -8.82
N GLN A 56 -1.40 7.63 -8.79
CA GLN A 56 -1.97 6.85 -9.88
C GLN A 56 -3.01 5.87 -9.33
N ASN A 57 -4.11 5.68 -10.06
CA ASN A 57 -5.07 4.66 -9.70
C ASN A 57 -4.51 3.27 -10.04
N PRO A 58 -4.35 2.37 -9.05
CA PRO A 58 -3.90 1.00 -9.29
C PRO A 58 -4.76 0.23 -10.31
N ASP A 59 -6.04 0.55 -10.44
CA ASP A 59 -6.95 -0.09 -11.41
C ASP A 59 -6.50 0.13 -12.87
N ALA A 60 -5.81 1.25 -13.15
CA ALA A 60 -5.26 1.56 -14.45
C ALA A 60 -3.87 0.96 -14.70
N MET A 61 -3.22 0.40 -13.68
CA MET A 61 -1.89 -0.19 -13.79
C MET A 61 -1.94 -1.58 -14.44
N THR A 62 -0.85 -1.93 -15.10
CA THR A 62 -0.67 -3.19 -15.83
C THR A 62 0.67 -3.82 -15.45
N TRP A 63 0.96 -5.03 -15.90
CA TRP A 63 2.27 -5.65 -15.74
C TRP A 63 3.44 -4.84 -16.33
N ASN A 64 3.16 -3.87 -17.21
CA ASN A 64 4.20 -2.95 -17.73
C ASN A 64 4.67 -1.94 -16.67
N ASP A 65 3.91 -1.75 -15.59
CA ASP A 65 4.25 -0.85 -14.50
C ASP A 65 5.12 -1.53 -13.44
N TYR A 66 5.32 -2.85 -13.54
CA TYR A 66 6.23 -3.58 -12.66
C TYR A 66 7.67 -3.10 -12.84
N ARG A 67 8.35 -2.85 -11.73
CA ARG A 67 9.74 -2.43 -11.68
C ARG A 67 10.54 -3.34 -10.77
N ALA A 68 11.47 -4.08 -11.35
CA ALA A 68 12.29 -5.03 -10.59
C ALA A 68 13.21 -4.33 -9.57
N ILE A 69 13.48 -5.00 -8.45
CA ILE A 69 14.47 -4.56 -7.48
C ILE A 69 15.87 -4.79 -8.08
N PRO A 70 16.73 -3.74 -8.14
CA PRO A 70 18.03 -3.83 -8.77
C PRO A 70 18.94 -4.87 -8.09
N ASN A 71 19.75 -5.56 -8.89
CA ASN A 71 20.79 -6.48 -8.42
C ASN A 71 20.26 -7.67 -7.59
N THR A 72 18.99 -8.05 -7.76
CA THR A 72 18.39 -9.22 -7.14
C THR A 72 17.99 -10.26 -8.18
N ASN A 73 17.89 -11.52 -7.76
CA ASN A 73 17.35 -12.64 -8.53
C ASN A 73 16.52 -13.53 -7.60
N TRP A 74 15.60 -12.94 -6.86
CA TRP A 74 14.86 -13.65 -5.83
C TRP A 74 13.70 -14.51 -6.37
N ALA A 75 13.33 -14.33 -7.62
CA ALA A 75 12.42 -15.26 -8.31
C ALA A 75 13.07 -16.63 -8.61
N ASP A 76 14.41 -16.74 -8.59
CA ASP A 76 15.12 -18.01 -8.75
C ASP A 76 14.91 -18.91 -7.52
N PRO A 77 14.23 -20.05 -7.64
CA PRO A 77 13.94 -20.95 -6.52
C PRO A 77 15.20 -21.59 -5.89
N ASN A 78 16.36 -21.48 -6.57
CA ASN A 78 17.64 -21.96 -6.02
C ASN A 78 18.28 -20.95 -5.07
N VAL A 79 17.85 -19.68 -5.09
CA VAL A 79 18.30 -18.67 -4.14
C VAL A 79 17.51 -18.82 -2.85
N ARG A 80 18.14 -19.36 -1.82
CA ARG A 80 17.50 -19.67 -0.54
C ARG A 80 17.49 -18.47 0.39
N GLY A 81 16.43 -18.33 1.19
CA GLY A 81 16.40 -17.38 2.29
C GLY A 81 17.52 -17.64 3.31
N SER A 82 18.27 -16.60 3.67
CA SER A 82 19.46 -16.72 4.55
C SER A 82 19.12 -17.05 6.00
N VAL A 83 17.88 -16.85 6.44
CA VAL A 83 17.41 -17.13 7.80
C VAL A 83 16.46 -18.32 7.82
N ARG A 84 15.49 -18.37 6.91
CA ARG A 84 14.45 -19.40 6.89
C ARG A 84 13.91 -19.62 5.48
N ASN A 85 13.53 -20.87 5.20
CA ASN A 85 12.69 -21.20 4.07
C ASN A 85 11.51 -22.00 4.63
N PHE A 86 10.31 -21.41 4.48
CA PHE A 86 9.08 -22.04 4.97
C PHE A 86 8.79 -23.31 4.18
N ASN A 87 8.70 -24.44 4.87
CA ASN A 87 8.33 -25.73 4.27
C ASN A 87 6.81 -25.90 4.34
N ILE A 88 6.11 -25.65 3.24
CA ILE A 88 4.66 -25.52 3.20
C ILE A 88 4.04 -26.64 2.34
N ALA A 89 3.00 -27.30 2.87
CA ALA A 89 2.14 -28.19 2.10
C ALA A 89 0.98 -27.40 1.46
N LEU A 90 0.79 -27.50 0.14
CA LEU A 90 -0.39 -27.02 -0.56
C LEU A 90 -1.36 -28.19 -0.76
N VAL A 91 -2.44 -28.23 0.01
CA VAL A 91 -3.45 -29.27 -0.03
C VAL A 91 -4.66 -28.80 -0.84
N THR A 92 -4.90 -29.42 -2.00
CA THR A 92 -5.97 -29.04 -2.92
C THR A 92 -7.23 -29.87 -2.69
N LEU A 93 -8.38 -29.21 -2.59
CA LEU A 93 -9.66 -29.80 -2.23
C LEU A 93 -10.76 -29.39 -3.19
N ASP A 94 -11.47 -30.36 -3.81
CA ASP A 94 -12.72 -30.10 -4.51
C ASP A 94 -13.93 -30.64 -3.71
N TYR A 95 -15.14 -30.37 -4.20
CA TYR A 95 -16.38 -30.76 -3.54
C TYR A 95 -17.16 -31.74 -4.41
N VAL A 96 -18.06 -32.50 -3.80
CA VAL A 96 -18.92 -33.45 -4.54
C VAL A 96 -19.81 -32.78 -5.60
N ASP A 97 -20.10 -31.49 -5.44
CA ASP A 97 -20.94 -30.68 -6.34
C ASP A 97 -20.15 -29.58 -7.09
N GLN A 98 -18.88 -29.35 -6.75
CA GLN A 98 -18.08 -28.26 -7.34
C GLN A 98 -16.64 -28.73 -7.60
N PRO A 99 -16.31 -29.10 -8.84
CA PRO A 99 -14.95 -29.39 -9.25
C PRO A 99 -14.12 -28.09 -9.31
N PHE A 100 -12.80 -28.22 -9.40
CA PHE A 100 -11.93 -27.06 -9.68
C PHE A 100 -12.36 -26.36 -10.96
N VAL A 101 -12.42 -25.03 -10.92
CA VAL A 101 -12.86 -24.20 -12.06
C VAL A 101 -11.90 -24.34 -13.24
N ILE A 102 -10.58 -24.43 -12.99
CA ILE A 102 -9.59 -24.60 -14.06
C ILE A 102 -9.74 -25.92 -14.84
N THR A 103 -10.46 -26.90 -14.31
CA THR A 103 -10.78 -28.15 -15.05
C THR A 103 -11.88 -27.94 -16.07
N GLN A 104 -12.59 -26.82 -15.99
CA GLN A 104 -13.72 -26.53 -16.85
C GLN A 104 -13.27 -25.88 -18.17
N ARG A 105 -14.22 -25.80 -19.10
CA ARG A 105 -14.02 -25.08 -20.36
C ARG A 105 -13.82 -23.58 -20.08
N ALA A 106 -12.92 -22.95 -20.81
CA ALA A 106 -12.68 -21.53 -20.71
C ALA A 106 -13.97 -20.70 -20.73
N ARG A 107 -14.05 -19.72 -19.81
CA ARG A 107 -15.17 -18.77 -19.70
C ARG A 107 -16.53 -19.41 -19.49
N SER A 108 -16.60 -20.60 -18.91
CA SER A 108 -17.86 -21.33 -18.71
C SER A 108 -18.63 -20.90 -17.47
N SER A 109 -18.00 -20.23 -16.49
CA SER A 109 -18.70 -19.68 -15.34
C SER A 109 -19.29 -18.30 -15.64
N ILE A 110 -20.18 -17.82 -14.77
CA ILE A 110 -20.82 -16.50 -14.93
C ILE A 110 -19.84 -15.33 -14.78
N PHE A 111 -18.71 -15.54 -14.13
CA PHE A 111 -17.61 -14.55 -14.09
C PHE A 111 -16.66 -14.65 -15.30
N GLY A 112 -16.97 -15.49 -16.28
CA GLY A 112 -16.07 -15.71 -17.40
C GLY A 112 -14.80 -16.49 -17.02
N ASN A 113 -14.85 -17.31 -15.97
CA ASN A 113 -13.77 -18.21 -15.56
C ASN A 113 -13.98 -19.64 -16.11
N PRO A 114 -12.93 -20.48 -16.17
CA PRO A 114 -11.53 -20.10 -16.00
C PRO A 114 -11.02 -19.20 -17.13
N GLN A 115 -9.93 -18.50 -16.86
CA GLN A 115 -9.23 -17.73 -17.91
C GLN A 115 -8.75 -18.66 -19.02
N SER A 116 -8.76 -18.19 -20.27
CA SER A 116 -8.45 -19.03 -21.45
C SER A 116 -7.04 -19.66 -21.41
N THR A 117 -6.13 -19.06 -20.68
CA THR A 117 -4.74 -19.51 -20.48
C THR A 117 -4.61 -20.65 -19.48
N ALA A 118 -5.68 -20.98 -18.73
CA ALA A 118 -5.68 -22.00 -17.69
C ALA A 118 -7.04 -22.71 -17.60
N ALA A 119 -7.47 -23.30 -18.70
CA ALA A 119 -8.74 -24.03 -18.83
C ALA A 119 -8.50 -25.47 -19.26
N ASN A 120 -9.47 -26.34 -18.96
CA ASN A 120 -9.42 -27.79 -19.28
C ASN A 120 -8.17 -28.49 -18.68
N ILE A 121 -7.71 -28.05 -17.54
CA ILE A 121 -6.61 -28.71 -16.82
C ILE A 121 -7.13 -30.06 -16.29
N PRO A 122 -6.46 -31.17 -16.56
CA PRO A 122 -6.85 -32.48 -15.99
C PRO A 122 -6.83 -32.42 -14.45
N ARG A 123 -7.85 -33.10 -13.83
CA ARG A 123 -8.00 -33.04 -12.36
C ARG A 123 -6.75 -33.46 -11.61
N ASP A 124 -6.06 -34.49 -12.08
CA ASP A 124 -4.82 -35.01 -11.48
C ASP A 124 -3.62 -34.05 -11.60
N GLN A 125 -3.72 -33.01 -12.43
CA GLN A 125 -2.71 -31.99 -12.61
C GLN A 125 -2.97 -30.71 -11.80
N VAL A 126 -4.15 -30.56 -11.19
CA VAL A 126 -4.56 -29.34 -10.47
C VAL A 126 -3.58 -28.94 -9.38
N ALA A 127 -3.18 -29.89 -8.54
CA ALA A 127 -2.26 -29.63 -7.42
C ALA A 127 -0.90 -29.11 -7.92
N THR A 128 -0.35 -29.72 -8.96
CA THR A 128 0.89 -29.29 -9.61
C THR A 128 0.71 -27.92 -10.28
N PHE A 129 -0.40 -27.72 -10.98
CA PHE A 129 -0.70 -26.43 -11.61
C PHE A 129 -0.66 -25.28 -10.61
N TYR A 130 -1.36 -25.38 -9.47
CA TYR A 130 -1.38 -24.30 -8.48
C TYR A 130 -0.06 -24.17 -7.74
N LYS A 131 0.68 -25.24 -7.46
CA LYS A 131 2.03 -25.13 -6.95
C LYS A 131 2.92 -24.32 -7.90
N ASP A 132 2.88 -24.64 -9.20
CA ASP A 132 3.70 -23.96 -10.19
C ASP A 132 3.23 -22.51 -10.42
N PHE A 133 1.91 -22.26 -10.42
CA PHE A 133 1.37 -20.91 -10.51
C PHE A 133 1.84 -20.02 -9.34
N LEU A 134 1.87 -20.55 -8.14
CA LEU A 134 2.23 -19.80 -6.94
C LEU A 134 3.74 -19.69 -6.72
N ASN A 135 4.52 -20.73 -7.08
CA ASN A 135 5.91 -20.80 -6.59
C ASN A 135 6.95 -21.28 -7.61
N THR A 136 6.61 -21.38 -8.89
CA THR A 136 7.56 -21.66 -9.98
C THR A 136 7.45 -20.56 -11.03
N PRO A 137 8.53 -19.80 -11.33
CA PRO A 137 8.48 -18.75 -12.35
C PRO A 137 8.01 -19.29 -13.70
N ASN A 138 6.95 -18.71 -14.27
CA ASN A 138 6.38 -19.10 -15.55
C ASN A 138 5.67 -17.92 -16.23
N THR A 139 5.15 -18.15 -17.45
CA THR A 139 4.46 -17.12 -18.23
C THR A 139 3.13 -16.69 -17.64
N LEU A 140 2.45 -17.57 -16.89
CA LEU A 140 1.14 -17.28 -16.32
C LEU A 140 1.26 -16.34 -15.12
N ASN A 141 2.25 -16.54 -14.25
CA ASN A 141 2.55 -15.67 -13.11
C ASN A 141 3.55 -14.56 -13.45
N LYS A 142 3.88 -14.38 -14.74
CA LYS A 142 4.84 -13.35 -15.22
C LYS A 142 6.24 -13.47 -14.61
N GLY A 143 6.61 -14.64 -14.13
CA GLY A 143 7.88 -14.89 -13.45
C GLY A 143 7.86 -14.58 -11.95
N HIS A 144 6.75 -14.10 -11.39
CA HIS A 144 6.65 -13.70 -9.98
C HIS A 144 6.07 -14.83 -9.13
N THR A 145 6.62 -15.02 -7.94
CA THR A 145 6.30 -16.16 -7.07
C THR A 145 6.14 -15.76 -5.61
N LEU A 146 5.50 -16.62 -4.84
CA LEU A 146 5.39 -16.44 -3.38
C LEU A 146 6.77 -16.47 -2.71
N HIS A 147 7.70 -17.30 -3.23
CA HIS A 147 9.09 -17.30 -2.79
C HIS A 147 9.74 -15.93 -3.02
N GLU A 148 9.61 -15.37 -4.24
CA GLU A 148 10.12 -14.03 -4.57
C GLU A 148 9.55 -12.96 -3.63
N TYR A 149 8.23 -12.96 -3.39
CA TYR A 149 7.59 -12.00 -2.49
C TYR A 149 8.24 -11.98 -1.10
N TRP A 150 8.43 -13.16 -0.48
CA TRP A 150 9.02 -13.26 0.85
C TRP A 150 10.51 -12.89 0.85
N MET A 151 11.23 -13.23 -0.21
CA MET A 151 12.63 -12.82 -0.41
C MET A 151 12.74 -11.29 -0.55
N GLU A 152 11.87 -10.67 -1.34
CA GLU A 152 11.82 -9.20 -1.48
C GLU A 152 11.51 -8.53 -0.15
N ASP A 153 10.44 -8.97 0.50
CA ASP A 153 9.93 -8.36 1.73
C ASP A 153 10.90 -8.47 2.91
N SER A 154 11.73 -9.50 2.90
CA SER A 154 12.73 -9.75 3.93
C SER A 154 14.17 -9.37 3.54
N GLY A 155 14.38 -8.79 2.36
CA GLY A 155 15.73 -8.51 1.86
C GLY A 155 16.59 -9.78 1.74
N GLY A 156 16.03 -10.88 1.25
CA GLY A 156 16.70 -12.15 1.05
C GLY A 156 16.82 -13.04 2.31
N ARG A 157 16.05 -12.75 3.36
CA ARG A 157 16.12 -13.52 4.63
C ARG A 157 15.17 -14.71 4.64
N TYR A 158 13.98 -14.60 4.06
CA TYR A 158 12.92 -15.61 4.10
C TYR A 158 12.50 -16.03 2.70
N GLY A 159 12.47 -17.34 2.44
CA GLY A 159 11.99 -17.93 1.21
C GLY A 159 10.86 -18.93 1.47
N VAL A 160 10.30 -19.52 0.41
CA VAL A 160 9.20 -20.49 0.48
C VAL A 160 9.51 -21.72 -0.37
N ASP A 161 9.38 -22.89 0.25
CA ASP A 161 9.32 -24.18 -0.42
C ASP A 161 7.87 -24.67 -0.39
N LEU A 162 7.29 -24.96 -1.55
CA LEU A 162 5.90 -25.39 -1.66
C LEU A 162 5.80 -26.78 -2.27
N THR A 163 5.16 -27.72 -1.55
CA THR A 163 4.90 -29.08 -2.01
C THR A 163 3.38 -29.29 -2.10
N SER A 164 2.88 -29.73 -3.26
CA SER A 164 1.43 -29.87 -3.51
C SER A 164 0.93 -31.28 -3.34
N PHE A 165 -0.31 -31.41 -2.88
CA PHE A 165 -1.02 -32.67 -2.63
C PHE A 165 -2.47 -32.59 -3.11
N GLY A 166 -3.02 -33.75 -3.53
CA GLY A 166 -4.40 -33.87 -3.95
C GLY A 166 -4.56 -33.85 -5.48
N PRO A 167 -5.72 -33.47 -6.02
CA PRO A 167 -6.91 -33.02 -5.29
C PRO A 167 -7.63 -34.15 -4.52
N TYR A 168 -8.09 -33.81 -3.31
CA TYR A 168 -8.99 -34.68 -2.55
C TYR A 168 -10.41 -34.16 -2.63
N THR A 169 -11.42 -35.06 -2.71
CA THR A 169 -12.83 -34.63 -2.77
C THR A 169 -13.41 -34.60 -1.35
N LEU A 170 -13.87 -33.43 -0.92
CA LEU A 170 -14.57 -33.25 0.34
C LEU A 170 -15.90 -34.02 0.35
N PRO A 171 -16.33 -34.59 1.51
CA PRO A 171 -17.48 -35.47 1.58
C PRO A 171 -18.83 -34.73 1.46
N HIS A 172 -18.84 -33.42 1.52
CA HIS A 172 -20.05 -32.60 1.50
C HIS A 172 -20.03 -31.59 0.37
N LYS A 173 -21.20 -30.99 0.08
CA LYS A 173 -21.38 -29.97 -0.94
C LYS A 173 -20.64 -28.66 -0.58
N SER A 174 -20.27 -27.89 -1.57
CA SER A 174 -19.48 -26.65 -1.41
C SER A 174 -20.17 -25.64 -0.47
N TYR A 175 -21.48 -25.47 -0.57
CA TYR A 175 -22.21 -24.53 0.26
C TYR A 175 -22.30 -24.96 1.75
N HIS A 176 -22.11 -26.24 2.07
CA HIS A 176 -22.03 -26.68 3.47
C HIS A 176 -20.80 -26.12 4.19
N TYR A 177 -19.74 -25.78 3.45
CA TYR A 177 -18.54 -25.13 3.96
C TYR A 177 -18.58 -23.61 3.79
N GLY A 178 -19.36 -23.11 2.79
CA GLY A 178 -19.45 -21.69 2.46
C GLY A 178 -20.54 -20.91 3.22
N ILE A 179 -21.57 -21.60 3.70
CA ILE A 179 -22.63 -20.97 4.51
C ILE A 179 -22.22 -21.06 5.99
N ASP A 180 -21.86 -19.93 6.56
CA ASP A 180 -21.46 -19.80 7.96
C ASP A 180 -22.55 -19.10 8.77
N ASN A 181 -22.86 -19.62 9.97
CA ASN A 181 -23.94 -19.08 10.80
C ASN A 181 -23.70 -17.64 11.27
N SER A 182 -22.46 -17.19 11.35
CA SER A 182 -22.12 -15.80 11.72
C SER A 182 -22.26 -14.84 10.54
N MET A 183 -22.02 -15.33 9.32
CA MET A 183 -22.00 -14.52 8.10
C MET A 183 -23.28 -14.61 7.27
N ASN A 184 -23.91 -15.78 7.28
CA ASN A 184 -25.14 -16.11 6.53
C ASN A 184 -26.21 -16.67 7.49
N PRO A 185 -26.62 -15.95 8.55
CA PRO A 185 -27.54 -16.50 9.56
C PRO A 185 -28.88 -16.90 8.92
N GLY A 186 -29.31 -18.14 9.20
CA GLY A 186 -30.56 -18.66 8.69
C GLY A 186 -30.56 -19.09 7.22
N MET A 187 -29.41 -19.10 6.54
CA MET A 187 -29.30 -19.42 5.11
C MET A 187 -28.95 -20.89 4.84
N CYS A 188 -28.82 -21.74 5.86
CA CYS A 188 -28.65 -23.18 5.64
C CYS A 188 -29.97 -23.82 5.24
N PRO A 189 -30.03 -24.63 4.17
CA PRO A 189 -31.24 -25.32 3.76
C PRO A 189 -31.81 -26.21 4.86
N SER A 190 -33.16 -26.29 4.93
CA SER A 190 -33.84 -27.08 5.96
C SER A 190 -33.45 -28.55 5.90
N GLY A 191 -33.05 -29.10 7.05
CA GLY A 191 -32.63 -30.51 7.17
C GLY A 191 -31.17 -30.78 6.79
N GLU A 192 -30.41 -29.74 6.36
CA GLU A 192 -29.00 -29.86 6.06
C GLU A 192 -28.12 -29.27 7.20
N THR A 193 -26.84 -29.57 7.20
CA THR A 193 -25.86 -29.04 8.17
C THR A 193 -24.81 -28.26 7.44
N CYS A 194 -24.80 -26.92 7.64
CA CYS A 194 -23.77 -26.00 7.16
C CYS A 194 -22.73 -25.65 8.25
N SER A 195 -21.91 -24.66 8.02
CA SER A 195 -20.78 -24.29 8.90
C SER A 195 -19.78 -25.44 9.12
N ARG A 196 -19.59 -26.27 8.11
CA ARG A 196 -18.63 -27.37 8.16
C ARG A 196 -17.20 -26.85 8.11
N ASN A 197 -16.33 -27.54 8.82
CA ASN A 197 -14.93 -27.13 8.91
C ASN A 197 -14.07 -27.80 7.83
N ILE A 198 -13.71 -27.02 6.80
CA ILE A 198 -12.87 -27.50 5.70
C ILE A 198 -11.48 -27.97 6.16
N ARG A 199 -10.93 -27.40 7.24
CA ARG A 199 -9.65 -27.86 7.80
C ARG A 199 -9.76 -29.26 8.35
N THR A 200 -10.79 -29.52 9.14
CA THR A 200 -10.98 -30.85 9.74
C THR A 200 -11.14 -31.93 8.66
N ASP A 201 -12.04 -31.70 7.72
CA ASP A 201 -12.33 -32.70 6.69
C ASP A 201 -11.18 -32.83 5.68
N GLY A 202 -10.66 -31.72 5.18
CA GLY A 202 -9.61 -31.72 4.17
C GLY A 202 -8.26 -32.21 4.69
N LEU A 203 -7.84 -31.77 5.86
CA LEU A 203 -6.58 -32.25 6.43
C LEU A 203 -6.69 -33.72 6.91
N GLY A 204 -7.90 -34.15 7.29
CA GLY A 204 -8.17 -35.57 7.57
C GLY A 204 -7.96 -36.43 6.34
N LEU A 205 -8.49 -36.03 5.18
CA LEU A 205 -8.29 -36.73 3.91
C LEU A 205 -6.81 -36.76 3.48
N TRP A 206 -6.13 -35.63 3.60
CA TRP A 206 -4.71 -35.51 3.27
C TRP A 206 -3.85 -36.42 4.13
N ARG A 207 -4.02 -36.37 5.47
CA ARG A 207 -3.27 -37.24 6.39
C ARG A 207 -3.54 -38.72 6.20
N ALA A 208 -4.81 -39.08 5.90
CA ALA A 208 -5.16 -40.44 5.57
C ALA A 208 -4.47 -40.94 4.28
N ALA A 209 -4.23 -40.04 3.31
CA ALA A 209 -3.59 -40.39 2.04
C ALA A 209 -2.08 -40.53 2.14
N ILE A 210 -1.37 -39.65 2.90
CA ILE A 210 0.09 -39.62 2.94
C ILE A 210 0.69 -40.18 4.25
N GLY A 211 -0.12 -40.33 5.29
CA GLY A 211 0.30 -40.76 6.64
C GLY A 211 0.71 -39.57 7.53
N GLU A 212 0.52 -39.72 8.84
CA GLU A 212 0.82 -38.68 9.84
C GLU A 212 2.33 -38.34 9.87
N GLU A 213 3.21 -39.29 9.70
CA GLU A 213 4.67 -39.07 9.69
C GLU A 213 5.08 -38.16 8.54
N ALA A 214 4.60 -38.42 7.32
CA ALA A 214 4.88 -37.58 6.17
C ALA A 214 4.23 -36.17 6.31
N ALA A 215 3.00 -36.08 6.83
CA ALA A 215 2.34 -34.83 7.07
C ALA A 215 3.06 -33.96 8.11
N SER A 216 3.67 -34.56 9.12
CA SER A 216 4.41 -33.85 10.17
C SER A 216 5.74 -33.22 9.71
N GLN A 217 6.18 -33.50 8.48
CA GLN A 217 7.39 -32.89 7.90
C GLN A 217 7.13 -31.43 7.45
N PHE A 218 5.86 -31.03 7.30
CA PHE A 218 5.49 -29.68 6.90
C PHE A 218 5.19 -28.82 8.13
N GLU A 219 5.83 -27.67 8.18
CA GLU A 219 5.63 -26.73 9.29
C GLU A 219 4.33 -25.92 9.16
N LEU A 220 3.89 -25.66 7.94
CA LEU A 220 2.68 -24.88 7.62
C LEU A 220 1.92 -25.54 6.47
N ILE A 221 0.62 -25.25 6.39
CA ILE A 221 -0.26 -25.85 5.40
C ILE A 221 -1.14 -24.76 4.75
N PHE A 222 -1.14 -24.72 3.42
CA PHE A 222 -2.12 -23.98 2.63
C PHE A 222 -3.21 -24.93 2.16
N ILE A 223 -4.47 -24.63 2.43
CA ILE A 223 -5.63 -25.37 1.97
C ILE A 223 -6.27 -24.61 0.82
N LEU A 224 -6.19 -25.15 -0.38
CA LEU A 224 -6.76 -24.58 -1.58
C LEU A 224 -8.06 -25.30 -1.95
N GLY A 225 -9.19 -24.61 -1.76
CA GLY A 225 -10.52 -25.09 -2.17
C GLY A 225 -10.88 -24.71 -3.60
N ALA A 226 -11.67 -25.55 -4.26
CA ALA A 226 -12.22 -25.26 -5.58
C ALA A 226 -13.17 -24.06 -5.56
N GLY A 227 -13.13 -23.22 -6.60
CA GLY A 227 -14.03 -22.09 -6.78
C GLY A 227 -13.49 -20.78 -6.22
N GLN A 228 -14.37 -19.94 -5.73
CA GLN A 228 -14.07 -18.60 -5.23
C GLN A 228 -14.21 -18.53 -3.73
N ASP A 229 -13.42 -17.68 -3.10
CA ASP A 229 -13.53 -17.34 -1.70
C ASP A 229 -14.21 -15.97 -1.49
N GLU A 230 -14.48 -15.63 -0.24
CA GLU A 230 -15.11 -14.37 0.14
C GLU A 230 -14.24 -13.12 -0.15
N SER A 231 -12.94 -13.28 -0.40
CA SER A 231 -12.08 -12.18 -0.83
C SER A 231 -12.26 -11.83 -2.30
N ALA A 232 -12.80 -12.76 -3.11
CA ALA A 232 -13.12 -12.53 -4.51
C ALA A 232 -14.37 -11.67 -4.63
N THR A 233 -14.20 -10.41 -4.99
CA THR A 233 -15.32 -9.50 -5.26
C THR A 233 -15.39 -9.20 -6.74
N TRP A 234 -16.61 -9.24 -7.31
CA TRP A 234 -16.81 -8.71 -8.66
C TRP A 234 -16.62 -7.21 -8.62
N GLN A 235 -17.22 -6.59 -7.62
CA GLN A 235 -17.21 -5.15 -7.53
C GLN A 235 -17.36 -4.66 -6.14
N GLU A 236 -16.28 -4.59 -5.44
CA GLU A 236 -16.22 -3.87 -4.20
C GLU A 236 -16.17 -2.36 -4.45
N PHE A 237 -15.65 -1.99 -5.62
CA PHE A 237 -15.33 -0.61 -5.98
C PHE A 237 -15.50 -0.46 -7.50
N GLY A 238 -16.66 -0.07 -7.95
CA GLY A 238 -16.90 0.14 -9.36
C GLY A 238 -18.20 -0.48 -9.86
N GLU A 239 -18.17 -1.09 -11.06
CA GLU A 239 -19.35 -1.61 -11.74
C GLU A 239 -19.97 -2.81 -11.06
N MET A 240 -21.20 -2.83 -10.68
CA MET A 240 -21.89 -3.96 -10.07
C MET A 240 -22.38 -4.96 -11.12
N MET A 241 -22.06 -6.24 -10.92
CA MET A 241 -22.57 -7.31 -11.78
C MET A 241 -24.08 -7.50 -11.61
N PHE A 242 -24.55 -7.43 -10.36
CA PHE A 242 -25.95 -7.49 -10.03
C PHE A 242 -26.33 -6.24 -9.24
N GLN A 243 -27.38 -5.57 -9.64
CA GLN A 243 -27.80 -4.31 -9.02
C GLN A 243 -28.55 -4.54 -7.71
N THR A 244 -29.23 -5.67 -7.60
CA THR A 244 -29.94 -6.11 -6.41
C THR A 244 -29.64 -7.56 -6.09
N LYS A 245 -29.87 -7.98 -4.86
CA LYS A 245 -29.71 -9.38 -4.43
C LYS A 245 -30.70 -10.32 -5.14
N GLU A 246 -31.81 -9.81 -5.59
CA GLU A 246 -32.83 -10.55 -6.34
C GLU A 246 -32.40 -10.85 -7.78
N ASP A 247 -31.41 -10.12 -8.31
CA ASP A 247 -30.87 -10.33 -9.65
C ASP A 247 -29.88 -11.51 -9.72
N VAL A 248 -29.52 -12.10 -8.57
CA VAL A 248 -28.59 -13.24 -8.49
C VAL A 248 -29.23 -14.46 -9.14
N PRO A 249 -28.64 -15.06 -10.20
CA PRO A 249 -29.22 -16.16 -10.91
C PRO A 249 -29.17 -17.49 -10.14
N ASP A 250 -30.02 -18.42 -10.51
CA ASP A 250 -30.11 -19.77 -9.90
C ASP A 250 -28.78 -20.53 -9.88
N ALA A 251 -27.90 -20.27 -10.85
CA ALA A 251 -26.58 -20.90 -10.92
C ALA A 251 -25.68 -20.58 -9.72
N TRP A 252 -26.00 -19.54 -8.96
CA TRP A 252 -25.25 -19.09 -7.78
C TRP A 252 -25.88 -19.47 -6.46
N GLY A 253 -27.15 -19.86 -6.52
CA GLY A 253 -27.90 -20.25 -5.33
C GLY A 253 -27.49 -21.61 -4.81
N PRO A 254 -27.93 -21.96 -3.59
CA PRO A 254 -27.96 -23.31 -3.14
C PRO A 254 -28.99 -24.11 -4.00
N PRO A 255 -28.86 -25.42 -4.09
CA PRO A 255 -29.77 -26.24 -4.90
C PRO A 255 -31.18 -26.39 -4.30
N ASP A 256 -31.50 -25.71 -3.21
CA ASP A 256 -32.81 -25.67 -2.58
C ASP A 256 -33.64 -24.52 -3.18
N PRO A 257 -34.75 -24.83 -3.91
CA PRO A 257 -35.58 -23.81 -4.55
C PRO A 257 -36.34 -22.92 -3.54
N ASN A 258 -36.35 -23.26 -2.27
CA ASN A 258 -36.94 -22.44 -1.21
C ASN A 258 -35.96 -21.41 -0.62
N MET A 259 -34.67 -21.48 -0.97
CA MET A 259 -33.67 -20.57 -0.51
C MET A 259 -33.40 -19.49 -1.57
N PRO A 260 -33.14 -18.24 -1.16
CA PRO A 260 -32.78 -17.19 -2.09
C PRO A 260 -31.40 -17.47 -2.71
N ASN A 261 -31.22 -17.11 -3.97
CA ASN A 261 -29.98 -17.36 -4.71
C ASN A 261 -28.76 -16.67 -4.08
N TYR A 262 -28.95 -15.55 -3.39
CA TYR A 262 -27.88 -14.84 -2.67
C TYR A 262 -27.47 -15.49 -1.33
N ALA A 263 -28.07 -16.61 -0.94
CA ALA A 263 -27.78 -17.25 0.36
C ALA A 263 -26.29 -17.62 0.55
N ARG A 264 -25.58 -17.91 -0.53
CA ARG A 264 -24.14 -18.23 -0.53
C ARG A 264 -23.25 -16.99 -0.69
N THR A 265 -23.82 -15.79 -0.74
CA THR A 265 -23.08 -14.56 -0.98
C THR A 265 -23.28 -13.59 0.17
N ARG A 266 -22.37 -12.63 0.27
CA ARG A 266 -22.51 -11.47 1.12
C ARG A 266 -22.70 -10.23 0.24
N TYR A 267 -23.94 -9.82 0.08
CA TYR A 267 -24.33 -8.70 -0.76
C TYR A 267 -24.34 -7.38 0.03
N VAL A 268 -23.72 -6.35 -0.54
CA VAL A 268 -23.78 -4.98 -0.05
C VAL A 268 -24.19 -4.09 -1.21
N GLU A 269 -25.35 -3.47 -1.08
CA GLU A 269 -25.96 -2.69 -2.16
C GLU A 269 -25.08 -1.52 -2.59
N TRP A 270 -24.85 -1.38 -3.89
CA TRP A 270 -24.10 -0.28 -4.56
C TRP A 270 -22.64 -0.11 -4.15
N THR A 271 -22.11 -0.89 -3.25
CA THR A 271 -20.77 -0.70 -2.75
C THR A 271 -19.88 -1.91 -2.86
N SER A 272 -20.45 -3.11 -2.66
CA SER A 272 -19.68 -4.33 -2.65
C SER A 272 -20.57 -5.52 -2.97
N TRP A 273 -20.03 -6.42 -3.76
CA TRP A 273 -20.61 -7.70 -4.02
C TRP A 273 -19.55 -8.78 -3.90
N LYS A 274 -19.70 -9.72 -2.99
CA LYS A 274 -18.81 -10.87 -2.88
C LYS A 274 -19.35 -12.05 -3.64
N ALA A 275 -18.48 -12.73 -4.36
CA ALA A 275 -18.83 -13.93 -5.07
C ALA A 275 -19.40 -15.00 -4.13
N ALA A 276 -20.21 -15.88 -4.67
CA ALA A 276 -20.66 -17.06 -3.96
C ALA A 276 -19.46 -17.91 -3.58
N ALA A 277 -19.13 -17.96 -2.31
CA ALA A 277 -17.90 -18.55 -1.83
C ALA A 277 -18.08 -19.97 -1.35
N GLY A 278 -17.08 -20.79 -1.61
CA GLY A 278 -16.95 -22.10 -0.98
C GLY A 278 -16.32 -22.03 0.40
N ILE A 279 -15.59 -20.96 0.69
CA ILE A 279 -14.86 -20.79 1.95
C ILE A 279 -14.61 -19.32 2.25
N TRP A 280 -14.28 -19.05 3.51
CA TRP A 280 -13.75 -17.77 3.96
C TRP A 280 -12.22 -17.91 4.13
N PRO A 281 -11.39 -17.04 3.50
CA PRO A 281 -9.95 -17.05 3.74
C PRO A 281 -9.67 -16.72 5.21
N ASN A 282 -8.93 -17.56 5.87
CA ASN A 282 -8.45 -17.31 7.23
C ASN A 282 -7.31 -18.23 7.60
N ALA A 283 -6.54 -17.85 8.60
CA ALA A 283 -5.42 -18.61 9.13
C ALA A 283 -5.59 -18.94 10.61
N GLY A 284 -5.11 -20.11 11.01
CA GLY A 284 -5.10 -20.57 12.40
C GLY A 284 -4.63 -22.02 12.52
N GLY A 285 -4.05 -22.36 13.67
CA GLY A 285 -3.63 -23.73 13.95
C GLY A 285 -2.59 -24.30 12.96
N GLY A 286 -1.68 -23.46 12.43
CA GLY A 286 -0.64 -23.87 11.48
C GLY A 286 -1.14 -24.05 10.04
N SER A 287 -2.38 -23.68 9.72
CA SER A 287 -2.92 -23.77 8.37
C SER A 287 -3.71 -22.53 7.97
N SER A 288 -3.81 -22.28 6.67
CA SER A 288 -4.67 -21.25 6.11
C SER A 288 -5.57 -21.81 5.02
N THR A 289 -6.70 -21.14 4.77
CA THR A 289 -7.68 -21.52 3.74
C THR A 289 -7.71 -20.46 2.65
N GLN A 290 -7.63 -20.89 1.39
CA GLN A 290 -7.74 -20.09 0.17
C GLN A 290 -8.58 -20.84 -0.85
N ALA A 291 -8.99 -20.14 -1.93
CA ALA A 291 -9.64 -20.77 -3.08
C ALA A 291 -8.91 -20.45 -4.39
N GLU A 292 -9.39 -20.98 -5.51
CA GLU A 292 -8.78 -20.78 -6.83
C GLU A 292 -8.68 -19.31 -7.25
N SER A 293 -9.52 -18.44 -6.68
CA SER A 293 -9.49 -16.99 -6.91
C SER A 293 -8.46 -16.24 -6.06
N SER A 294 -7.86 -16.90 -5.07
CA SER A 294 -6.87 -16.27 -4.19
C SER A 294 -5.54 -16.04 -4.92
N GLY A 295 -5.13 -14.80 -5.06
CA GLY A 295 -3.81 -14.44 -5.58
C GLY A 295 -2.70 -14.64 -4.56
N MET A 296 -1.45 -14.52 -5.00
CA MET A 296 -0.26 -14.66 -4.16
C MET A 296 -0.30 -13.72 -2.94
N GLY A 297 -0.82 -12.49 -3.10
CA GLY A 297 -0.98 -11.55 -1.99
C GLY A 297 -1.89 -12.08 -0.88
N VAL A 298 -2.94 -12.85 -1.21
CA VAL A 298 -3.80 -13.50 -0.19
C VAL A 298 -3.04 -14.58 0.54
N TYR A 299 -2.27 -15.43 -0.15
CA TYR A 299 -1.43 -16.44 0.49
C TYR A 299 -0.38 -15.82 1.41
N ALA A 300 0.24 -14.70 0.99
CA ALA A 300 1.20 -13.98 1.81
C ALA A 300 0.55 -13.36 3.06
N HIS A 301 -0.66 -12.81 2.92
CA HIS A 301 -1.46 -12.28 4.03
C HIS A 301 -1.79 -13.37 5.06
N GLU A 302 -2.31 -14.49 4.61
CA GLU A 302 -2.67 -15.61 5.49
C GLU A 302 -1.44 -16.24 6.15
N LEU A 303 -0.30 -16.32 5.43
CA LEU A 303 0.96 -16.76 6.04
C LEU A 303 1.42 -15.82 7.15
N SER A 304 1.18 -14.53 7.00
CA SER A 304 1.55 -13.52 8.01
C SER A 304 0.75 -13.70 9.30
N HIS A 305 -0.51 -14.13 9.23
CA HIS A 305 -1.26 -14.53 10.42
C HIS A 305 -0.63 -15.72 11.13
N LEU A 306 -0.14 -16.71 10.37
CA LEU A 306 0.58 -17.85 10.94
C LEU A 306 1.92 -17.46 11.59
N LEU A 307 2.45 -16.28 11.22
CA LEU A 307 3.60 -15.64 11.86
C LEU A 307 3.21 -14.65 12.96
N THR A 308 1.94 -14.65 13.38
CA THR A 308 1.40 -13.90 14.52
C THR A 308 1.13 -12.40 14.32
N ILE A 309 0.84 -11.96 13.10
CA ILE A 309 0.31 -10.62 12.85
C ILE A 309 -1.21 -10.68 12.68
N GLY A 310 -1.95 -9.76 13.25
CA GLY A 310 -3.39 -9.62 13.10
C GLY A 310 -3.80 -8.82 11.86
N ASP A 311 -5.10 -8.75 11.59
CA ASP A 311 -5.69 -7.88 10.58
C ASP A 311 -5.67 -6.41 11.00
N ASN A 312 -5.41 -5.53 10.06
CA ASN A 312 -5.42 -4.08 10.28
C ASN A 312 -6.28 -3.31 9.27
N TYR A 313 -7.51 -3.73 9.05
CA TYR A 313 -8.45 -3.01 8.20
C TYR A 313 -9.74 -2.64 8.91
N ASN A 314 -10.36 -1.56 8.42
CA ASN A 314 -11.68 -1.11 8.86
C ASN A 314 -12.79 -1.93 8.20
N ASN A 315 -14.01 -1.76 8.70
CA ASN A 315 -15.21 -2.08 7.94
C ASN A 315 -15.64 -0.82 7.15
N PRO A 316 -15.49 -0.79 5.82
CA PRO A 316 -15.81 0.38 5.00
C PRO A 316 -17.32 0.67 4.94
N TYR A 317 -18.16 -0.28 5.40
CA TYR A 317 -19.62 -0.19 5.43
C TYR A 317 -20.16 -0.07 6.86
N GLY A 318 -19.28 0.15 7.84
CA GLY A 318 -19.63 0.27 9.24
C GLY A 318 -20.48 1.52 9.54
N THR A 319 -21.30 1.43 10.59
CA THR A 319 -22.04 2.58 11.11
C THR A 319 -21.68 2.75 12.57
N PRO A 320 -21.08 3.87 12.98
CA PRO A 320 -20.64 4.99 12.13
C PRO A 320 -19.52 4.58 11.15
N LEU A 321 -19.42 5.30 10.04
CA LEU A 321 -18.34 5.14 9.08
C LEU A 321 -16.99 5.37 9.79
N ARG A 322 -15.98 4.58 9.42
CA ARG A 322 -14.64 4.70 9.98
C ARG A 322 -13.60 4.73 8.86
N ARG A 323 -12.68 5.69 8.89
CA ARG A 323 -11.59 5.81 7.94
C ARG A 323 -10.76 4.50 7.88
N ALA A 324 -10.24 4.16 6.70
CA ALA A 324 -9.27 3.07 6.55
C ALA A 324 -8.02 3.33 7.42
N TYR A 325 -7.40 2.26 7.93
CA TYR A 325 -6.28 2.40 8.88
C TYR A 325 -4.93 2.56 8.18
N THR A 326 -4.59 1.62 7.30
CA THR A 326 -3.37 1.61 6.52
C THR A 326 -3.63 1.46 5.01
N GLY A 327 -4.83 1.04 4.64
CA GLY A 327 -5.19 0.90 3.22
C GLY A 327 -4.25 0.00 2.44
N ILE A 328 -3.88 0.42 1.25
CA ILE A 328 -3.05 -0.31 0.30
C ILE A 328 -1.58 -0.41 0.73
N TRP A 329 -1.15 0.40 1.70
CA TRP A 329 0.25 0.48 2.14
C TRP A 329 0.73 -0.70 2.98
N SER A 330 -0.17 -1.60 3.38
CA SER A 330 0.15 -2.74 4.26
C SER A 330 -0.41 -4.05 3.73
N MET A 331 0.44 -5.10 3.70
CA MET A 331 0.01 -6.48 3.46
C MET A 331 -1.09 -6.92 4.43
N MET A 332 -1.04 -6.48 5.69
CA MET A 332 -2.04 -6.84 6.72
C MET A 332 -3.30 -5.96 6.66
N SER A 333 -3.50 -5.25 5.55
CA SER A 333 -4.68 -4.47 5.23
C SER A 333 -5.08 -4.71 3.77
N ARG A 334 -5.58 -3.71 3.06
CA ARG A 334 -6.01 -3.84 1.66
C ARG A 334 -4.85 -4.00 0.67
N GLY A 335 -3.61 -3.86 1.13
CA GLY A 335 -2.42 -4.16 0.35
C GLY A 335 -2.32 -5.62 -0.10
N SER A 336 -2.99 -6.57 0.58
CA SER A 336 -3.10 -7.96 0.13
C SER A 336 -3.78 -8.12 -1.25
N PHE A 337 -4.51 -7.10 -1.70
CA PHE A 337 -5.17 -7.08 -3.00
C PHE A 337 -4.44 -6.21 -4.04
N ASN A 338 -3.23 -5.75 -3.71
CA ASN A 338 -2.42 -4.98 -4.64
C ASN A 338 -1.93 -5.83 -5.81
N GLY A 339 -1.80 -5.21 -6.97
CA GLY A 339 -1.37 -5.85 -8.21
C GLY A 339 -1.87 -5.09 -9.42
N PRO A 340 -1.49 -5.50 -10.63
CA PRO A 340 -1.95 -4.87 -11.85
C PRO A 340 -3.48 -4.99 -12.00
N GLY A 341 -4.13 -3.91 -12.42
CA GLY A 341 -5.59 -3.83 -12.53
C GLY A 341 -6.32 -3.69 -11.21
N GLY A 342 -5.60 -3.49 -10.11
CA GLY A 342 -6.18 -3.23 -8.80
C GLY A 342 -7.08 -4.35 -8.25
N PRO A 343 -7.85 -4.08 -7.19
CA PRO A 343 -8.69 -5.07 -6.53
C PRO A 343 -9.88 -5.56 -7.39
N HIS A 344 -10.28 -4.84 -8.41
CA HIS A 344 -11.43 -5.18 -9.25
C HIS A 344 -11.25 -6.45 -10.07
N THR A 345 -10.02 -6.92 -10.24
CA THR A 345 -9.70 -8.11 -11.03
C THR A 345 -9.45 -9.37 -10.20
N ARG A 346 -9.56 -9.31 -8.88
CA ARG A 346 -9.30 -10.43 -7.97
C ARG A 346 -10.33 -11.57 -8.02
N TRP A 347 -11.41 -11.40 -8.77
CA TRP A 347 -12.40 -12.45 -9.05
C TRP A 347 -11.94 -13.47 -10.10
N GLN A 348 -10.84 -13.21 -10.81
CA GLN A 348 -10.32 -14.07 -11.87
C GLN A 348 -9.82 -15.42 -11.33
N ILE A 349 -9.97 -16.47 -12.12
CA ILE A 349 -9.45 -17.81 -11.85
C ILE A 349 -8.66 -18.29 -13.07
N PRO A 350 -7.35 -18.55 -12.94
CA PRO A 350 -6.49 -18.16 -11.83
C PRO A 350 -6.33 -16.64 -11.76
N PRO A 351 -5.97 -16.10 -10.58
CA PRO A 351 -5.83 -14.66 -10.37
C PRO A 351 -4.51 -14.13 -10.95
N VAL A 352 -4.55 -13.69 -12.20
CA VAL A 352 -3.37 -13.17 -12.92
C VAL A 352 -3.18 -11.65 -12.75
N ASN A 353 -4.18 -10.98 -12.20
CA ASN A 353 -4.19 -9.56 -11.85
C ASN A 353 -4.84 -9.41 -10.47
N GLY A 354 -4.84 -8.22 -9.89
CA GLY A 354 -5.43 -7.92 -8.58
C GLY A 354 -5.06 -8.93 -7.49
N GLY A 355 -4.47 -8.54 -6.40
CA GLY A 355 -4.00 -9.46 -5.37
C GLY A 355 -2.91 -10.45 -5.80
N SER A 356 -2.42 -10.34 -7.04
CA SER A 356 -1.40 -11.25 -7.57
C SER A 356 -0.02 -11.01 -6.97
N MET A 357 0.27 -9.78 -6.54
CA MET A 357 1.55 -9.45 -5.89
C MET A 357 1.38 -9.21 -4.39
N GLY A 358 0.44 -8.37 -4.00
CA GLY A 358 0.34 -7.80 -2.66
C GLY A 358 1.34 -6.68 -2.44
N SER A 359 1.05 -5.74 -1.53
CA SER A 359 2.03 -4.77 -1.03
C SER A 359 2.96 -5.40 0.00
N LEU A 360 4.14 -4.82 0.20
CA LEU A 360 5.06 -5.27 1.23
C LEU A 360 4.50 -5.00 2.65
N HIS A 361 5.04 -5.70 3.63
CA HIS A 361 4.80 -5.39 5.03
C HIS A 361 5.36 -4.02 5.39
N THR A 362 4.67 -3.35 6.32
CA THR A 362 5.16 -2.10 6.89
C THR A 362 6.35 -2.34 7.82
N LEU A 363 7.09 -1.29 8.14
CA LEU A 363 8.21 -1.36 9.06
C LEU A 363 7.83 -2.02 10.41
N ARG A 364 6.65 -1.69 10.93
CA ARG A 364 6.12 -2.30 12.18
C ARG A 364 6.04 -3.81 12.08
N ASP A 365 5.47 -4.31 11.00
CA ASP A 365 5.26 -5.74 10.80
C ASP A 365 6.58 -6.45 10.49
N LYS A 366 7.45 -5.83 9.67
CA LYS A 366 8.80 -6.33 9.40
C LYS A 366 9.62 -6.51 10.68
N MET A 367 9.56 -5.54 11.61
CA MET A 367 10.21 -5.67 12.93
C MET A 367 9.60 -6.81 13.74
N LYS A 368 8.28 -6.94 13.74
CA LYS A 368 7.58 -7.93 14.57
C LYS A 368 7.91 -9.37 14.22
N ILE A 369 8.02 -9.69 12.94
CA ILE A 369 8.27 -11.06 12.46
C ILE A 369 9.69 -11.27 11.95
N GLY A 370 10.60 -10.32 12.20
CA GLY A 370 12.03 -10.47 11.89
C GLY A 370 12.39 -10.44 10.40
N LEU A 371 11.58 -9.79 9.57
CA LEU A 371 11.89 -9.61 8.15
C LEU A 371 13.04 -8.64 7.90
N ILE A 372 13.38 -7.79 8.87
CA ILE A 372 14.41 -6.78 8.78
C ILE A 372 15.47 -6.98 9.87
N GLY A 373 16.74 -6.65 9.58
CA GLY A 373 17.80 -6.60 10.57
C GLY A 373 17.61 -5.44 11.56
N GLU A 374 17.90 -5.68 12.83
CA GLU A 374 17.80 -4.67 13.88
C GLU A 374 18.65 -3.41 13.57
N GLU A 375 19.79 -3.61 12.91
CA GLU A 375 20.74 -2.57 12.49
C GLU A 375 20.18 -1.64 11.40
N ASN A 376 19.13 -2.04 10.71
CA ASN A 376 18.50 -1.25 9.66
C ASN A 376 17.31 -0.39 10.16
N VAL A 377 17.06 -0.37 11.47
CA VAL A 377 16.01 0.44 12.10
C VAL A 377 16.64 1.38 13.12
N LEU A 378 16.48 2.69 12.91
CA LEU A 378 16.86 3.69 13.91
C LEU A 378 15.80 3.73 15.01
N ARG A 379 16.21 3.40 16.24
CA ARG A 379 15.32 3.35 17.41
C ARG A 379 15.47 4.59 18.26
N LEU A 380 14.40 5.36 18.35
CA LEU A 380 14.34 6.60 19.14
C LEU A 380 13.35 6.45 20.29
N SER A 381 13.53 7.30 21.31
CA SER A 381 12.52 7.58 22.33
C SER A 381 12.02 9.01 22.16
N ARG A 382 10.71 9.21 22.15
CA ARG A 382 10.08 10.54 22.12
C ARG A 382 10.60 11.41 23.28
N GLU A 383 10.64 10.82 24.47
CA GLU A 383 11.04 11.52 25.68
C GLU A 383 12.53 11.97 25.63
N ALA A 384 13.37 11.17 24.99
CA ALA A 384 14.78 11.48 24.83
C ALA A 384 15.02 12.60 23.80
N LEU A 385 14.17 12.75 22.80
CA LEU A 385 14.29 13.80 21.77
C LEU A 385 14.28 15.21 22.35
N ALA A 386 13.59 15.44 23.48
CA ALA A 386 13.59 16.73 24.15
C ALA A 386 15.00 17.18 24.64
N SER A 387 15.86 16.23 24.92
CA SER A 387 17.24 16.51 25.43
C SER A 387 18.33 16.21 24.40
N SER A 388 18.14 15.30 23.47
CA SER A 388 19.14 14.96 22.44
C SER A 388 19.17 15.96 21.29
N GLY A 389 18.09 16.67 21.07
CA GLY A 389 17.91 17.56 19.94
C GLY A 389 17.33 16.85 18.71
N LEU A 390 17.36 17.56 17.59
CA LEU A 390 16.82 17.13 16.31
C LEU A 390 17.66 15.98 15.72
N VAL A 391 16.97 14.95 15.22
CA VAL A 391 17.55 13.78 14.54
C VAL A 391 17.31 13.93 13.04
N VAL A 392 18.35 13.77 12.22
CA VAL A 392 18.27 13.74 10.75
C VAL A 392 18.79 12.39 10.24
N ALA A 393 18.02 11.70 9.43
CA ALA A 393 18.39 10.40 8.90
C ALA A 393 18.01 10.28 7.42
N GLU A 394 18.79 9.50 6.67
CA GLU A 394 18.46 9.06 5.32
C GLU A 394 17.84 7.65 5.38
N ILE A 395 16.66 7.48 4.79
CA ILE A 395 15.92 6.22 4.77
C ILE A 395 15.84 5.72 3.33
N THR A 396 16.15 4.45 3.13
CA THR A 396 16.03 3.72 1.85
C THR A 396 14.63 3.13 1.73
N ALA A 397 14.09 3.11 0.50
CA ALA A 397 12.81 2.48 0.20
C ALA A 397 12.72 1.05 0.75
N ARG A 398 11.61 0.71 1.39
CA ARG A 398 11.37 -0.55 2.12
C ARG A 398 11.43 -1.81 1.26
N ALA A 399 11.30 -1.65 -0.07
CA ALA A 399 11.44 -2.74 -1.04
C ALA A 399 12.89 -3.18 -1.24
N VAL A 400 13.87 -2.37 -0.81
CA VAL A 400 15.29 -2.61 -1.08
C VAL A 400 16.05 -2.78 0.22
N GLN A 401 16.94 -3.76 0.26
CA GLN A 401 17.84 -3.94 1.39
C GLN A 401 18.76 -2.73 1.55
N ALA A 402 18.67 -2.04 2.66
CA ALA A 402 19.42 -0.80 2.92
C ALA A 402 20.94 -1.02 3.09
N GLY A 403 21.38 -2.28 3.23
CA GLY A 403 22.76 -2.64 3.51
C GLY A 403 23.14 -2.45 4.98
N PRO A 404 24.37 -2.81 5.36
CA PRO A 404 24.77 -2.91 6.78
C PRO A 404 24.85 -1.57 7.51
N ASN A 405 24.94 -0.45 6.79
CA ASN A 405 25.02 0.90 7.38
C ASN A 405 23.85 1.81 6.94
N GLY A 406 22.86 1.22 6.24
CA GLY A 406 21.69 1.94 5.77
C GLY A 406 20.48 1.72 6.68
N LEU A 407 19.53 2.65 6.59
CA LEU A 407 18.26 2.56 7.31
C LEU A 407 17.11 2.25 6.34
N THR A 408 16.24 1.35 6.75
CA THR A 408 14.94 1.10 6.10
C THR A 408 13.84 1.92 6.78
N GLY A 409 14.05 2.34 8.04
CA GLY A 409 13.09 3.21 8.72
C GLY A 409 13.51 3.63 10.11
N ILE A 410 12.62 4.42 10.72
CA ILE A 410 12.76 4.91 12.09
C ILE A 410 11.58 4.42 12.92
N ASN A 411 11.84 3.92 14.11
CA ASN A 411 10.84 3.62 15.12
C ASN A 411 11.04 4.54 16.34
N ILE A 412 10.00 5.32 16.67
CA ILE A 412 10.03 6.26 17.79
C ILE A 412 9.09 5.75 18.88
N ALA A 413 9.66 5.17 19.93
CA ALA A 413 8.90 4.68 21.07
C ALA A 413 8.36 5.85 21.91
N MET A 414 7.13 5.69 22.40
CA MET A 414 6.45 6.61 23.31
C MET A 414 6.09 5.87 24.60
N ASN A 415 6.39 6.45 25.75
CA ASN A 415 5.99 5.88 27.04
C ASN A 415 4.46 5.83 27.19
N LYS A 416 3.76 6.79 26.58
CA LYS A 416 2.31 6.92 26.60
C LYS A 416 1.85 7.71 25.37
N ASP A 417 0.75 7.29 24.76
CA ASP A 417 0.00 8.10 23.80
C ASP A 417 -0.69 9.27 24.55
N LEU A 418 -0.39 10.48 24.16
CA LEU A 418 -0.93 11.71 24.74
C LEU A 418 -2.09 12.26 23.90
N SER A 419 -2.48 11.57 22.82
CA SER A 419 -3.62 11.98 22.00
C SER A 419 -4.90 12.09 22.83
N PRO A 420 -5.71 13.13 22.61
CA PRO A 420 -6.98 13.27 23.32
C PRO A 420 -7.92 12.11 22.96
N ALA A 421 -8.73 11.68 23.94
CA ALA A 421 -9.73 10.67 23.68
C ALA A 421 -10.73 11.15 22.60
N CYS A 422 -11.05 10.28 21.67
CA CYS A 422 -12.01 10.55 20.61
C CYS A 422 -12.95 9.38 20.39
N THR A 423 -14.02 9.60 19.64
CA THR A 423 -14.94 8.56 19.17
C THR A 423 -15.23 8.72 17.69
N VAL A 424 -15.36 7.62 16.97
CA VAL A 424 -15.71 7.65 15.53
C VAL A 424 -17.09 8.25 15.26
N ALA A 425 -17.99 8.25 16.28
CA ALA A 425 -19.31 8.86 16.17
C ALA A 425 -19.26 10.39 15.98
N THR A 426 -18.20 11.03 16.48
CA THR A 426 -18.03 12.49 16.44
C THR A 426 -16.84 12.94 15.57
N ASN A 427 -15.93 12.02 15.26
CA ASN A 427 -14.74 12.31 14.46
C ASN A 427 -14.35 11.09 13.63
N LEU A 428 -14.53 11.15 12.32
CA LEU A 428 -14.16 10.07 11.38
C LEU A 428 -12.65 9.76 11.36
N HIS A 429 -11.82 10.75 11.74
CA HIS A 429 -10.36 10.59 11.86
C HIS A 429 -9.91 10.05 13.23
N CYS A 430 -10.86 9.62 14.09
CA CYS A 430 -10.52 9.05 15.38
C CYS A 430 -9.76 7.73 15.22
N ASP A 431 -8.50 7.72 15.64
CA ASP A 431 -7.61 6.56 15.56
C ASP A 431 -7.79 5.57 16.73
N GLY A 432 -8.59 5.93 17.74
CA GLY A 432 -8.86 5.12 18.94
C GLY A 432 -7.76 5.16 19.99
N GLY A 433 -6.63 5.85 19.75
CA GLY A 433 -5.55 6.06 20.72
C GLY A 433 -4.81 4.80 21.15
N ASN A 434 -4.03 4.92 22.21
CA ASN A 434 -3.18 3.88 22.81
C ASN A 434 -2.07 3.37 21.91
N PHE A 435 -1.50 4.24 21.07
CA PHE A 435 -0.33 3.93 20.27
C PHE A 435 0.95 3.98 21.11
N ASN A 436 1.88 3.08 20.79
CA ASN A 436 3.14 2.94 21.51
C ASN A 436 4.31 3.57 20.76
N ASN A 437 4.17 3.74 19.44
CA ASN A 437 5.28 4.21 18.61
C ASN A 437 4.77 5.07 17.45
N TYR A 438 5.70 5.81 16.85
CA TYR A 438 5.65 6.25 15.46
C TYR A 438 6.63 5.45 14.62
N THR A 439 6.26 5.15 13.37
CA THR A 439 7.16 4.61 12.36
C THR A 439 7.25 5.55 11.17
N VAL A 440 8.46 5.71 10.64
CA VAL A 440 8.75 6.46 9.41
C VAL A 440 9.45 5.50 8.44
N GLU A 441 8.91 5.31 7.26
CA GLU A 441 9.45 4.46 6.22
C GLU A 441 9.25 5.09 4.84
N VAL A 442 9.92 4.57 3.83
CA VAL A 442 9.82 5.05 2.44
C VAL A 442 9.20 3.97 1.58
N VAL A 443 8.17 4.34 0.83
CA VAL A 443 7.56 3.51 -0.21
C VAL A 443 8.08 3.95 -1.56
N ASP A 444 8.51 3.02 -2.41
CA ASP A 444 8.83 3.25 -3.82
C ASP A 444 8.09 2.21 -4.67
N ARG A 445 7.66 2.57 -5.86
CA ARG A 445 7.06 1.64 -6.83
C ARG A 445 8.15 0.71 -7.37
N MET A 446 8.47 -0.35 -6.61
CA MET A 446 9.52 -1.31 -6.92
C MET A 446 9.23 -2.66 -6.28
N GLY A 447 9.53 -3.76 -6.95
CA GLY A 447 9.19 -5.10 -6.50
C GLY A 447 7.67 -5.27 -6.30
N ALA A 448 7.26 -5.90 -5.22
CA ALA A 448 5.85 -6.07 -4.87
C ALA A 448 5.10 -4.73 -4.65
N ASP A 449 5.80 -3.67 -4.24
CA ASP A 449 5.22 -2.32 -4.13
C ASP A 449 5.09 -1.58 -5.50
N SER A 450 5.42 -2.21 -6.64
CA SER A 450 5.33 -1.56 -7.97
C SER A 450 3.96 -0.98 -8.28
N PHE A 451 2.91 -1.56 -7.73
CA PHE A 451 1.53 -1.18 -7.97
C PHE A 451 0.91 -0.32 -6.87
N THR A 452 1.74 0.24 -5.97
CA THR A 452 1.25 1.22 -5.00
C THR A 452 0.88 2.54 -5.70
N PRO A 453 -0.16 3.24 -5.20
CA PRO A 453 -0.66 4.44 -5.89
C PRO A 453 0.35 5.58 -5.94
N ASP A 454 1.30 5.64 -5.00
CA ASP A 454 2.29 6.71 -4.91
C ASP A 454 3.64 6.19 -4.41
N ALA A 455 4.67 7.03 -4.41
CA ALA A 455 5.99 6.81 -3.83
C ALA A 455 6.36 8.02 -2.97
N GLY A 456 6.76 7.81 -1.71
CA GLY A 456 7.03 8.89 -0.76
C GLY A 456 7.32 8.37 0.64
N VAL A 457 7.18 9.26 1.64
CA VAL A 457 7.40 8.92 3.05
C VAL A 457 6.07 8.52 3.70
N LEU A 458 6.01 7.29 4.22
CA LEU A 458 4.88 6.78 4.98
C LEU A 458 5.14 7.00 6.48
N LEU A 459 4.30 7.80 7.10
CA LEU A 459 4.31 8.08 8.54
C LEU A 459 3.12 7.39 9.19
N SER A 460 3.33 6.64 10.27
CA SER A 460 2.26 5.92 10.95
C SER A 460 2.42 5.94 12.48
N LYS A 461 1.29 5.96 13.21
CA LYS A 461 1.23 5.52 14.60
C LYS A 461 1.12 4.01 14.65
N THR A 462 1.79 3.34 15.60
CA THR A 462 1.76 1.88 15.71
C THR A 462 1.62 1.40 17.15
N LYS A 463 0.99 0.23 17.32
CA LYS A 463 0.88 -0.48 18.60
C LYS A 463 1.81 -1.70 18.60
N ASN A 464 2.32 -2.04 19.77
CA ASN A 464 3.09 -3.27 19.96
C ASN A 464 2.19 -4.52 19.84
N GLN A 465 0.90 -4.39 20.20
CA GLN A 465 -0.10 -5.45 20.14
C GLN A 465 -0.96 -5.34 18.89
N ASP A 466 -1.51 -6.45 18.41
CA ASP A 466 -2.39 -6.52 17.24
C ASP A 466 -3.85 -6.25 17.60
N SER A 467 -4.11 -5.13 18.24
CA SER A 467 -5.47 -4.64 18.49
C SER A 467 -5.81 -3.56 17.47
N ALA A 468 -6.54 -3.91 16.44
CA ALA A 468 -6.87 -3.01 15.32
C ALA A 468 -7.68 -1.77 15.75
N PRO A 469 -7.33 -0.58 15.29
CA PRO A 469 -6.16 -0.29 14.47
C PRO A 469 -4.87 -0.41 15.29
N PHE A 470 -3.97 -1.30 14.89
CA PHE A 470 -2.64 -1.36 15.50
C PHE A 470 -1.60 -0.60 14.68
N GLN A 471 -1.95 -0.16 13.50
CA GLN A 471 -1.25 0.80 12.69
C GLN A 471 -2.24 1.78 12.06
N TRP A 472 -1.90 3.06 12.13
CA TRP A 472 -2.71 4.15 11.62
C TRP A 472 -1.83 5.09 10.82
N VAL A 473 -2.08 5.17 9.51
CA VAL A 473 -1.36 6.07 8.60
C VAL A 473 -1.72 7.52 8.93
N ILE A 474 -0.72 8.35 9.08
CA ILE A 474 -0.88 9.80 9.08
C ILE A 474 -1.00 10.24 7.62
N ASP A 475 -2.13 10.79 7.30
CA ASP A 475 -2.48 11.18 5.95
C ASP A 475 -1.96 12.60 5.67
N ALA A 476 -1.13 12.73 4.65
CA ALA A 476 -0.60 14.03 4.23
C ALA A 476 -1.65 14.88 3.50
N ASN A 477 -2.72 14.24 2.99
CA ASN A 477 -3.82 14.89 2.30
C ASN A 477 -5.16 14.38 2.87
N PRO A 478 -5.60 14.82 4.06
CA PRO A 478 -6.68 14.19 4.83
C PRO A 478 -8.10 14.50 4.33
N GLN A 479 -8.28 14.85 3.08
CA GLN A 479 -9.56 15.02 2.39
C GLN A 479 -9.90 13.81 1.55
N ASP A 480 -11.18 13.60 1.27
CA ASP A 480 -11.61 12.56 0.33
C ASP A 480 -11.07 12.81 -1.08
N ILE A 481 -10.70 11.74 -1.76
CA ILE A 481 -10.34 11.79 -3.17
C ILE A 481 -11.62 12.02 -3.98
N ASP A 482 -11.66 13.09 -4.80
CA ASP A 482 -12.80 13.40 -5.67
C ASP A 482 -12.81 12.52 -6.93
N MET A 483 -12.70 11.21 -6.74
CA MET A 483 -12.71 10.21 -7.79
C MET A 483 -14.09 9.57 -7.88
N ILE A 484 -14.59 9.40 -9.10
CA ILE A 484 -15.83 8.64 -9.34
C ILE A 484 -15.48 7.16 -9.27
N ASP A 485 -16.16 6.44 -8.39
CA ASP A 485 -16.04 5.01 -8.23
C ASP A 485 -16.81 4.30 -9.36
N PHE A 486 -18.12 4.53 -9.44
CA PHE A 486 -18.99 4.02 -10.50
C PHE A 486 -20.21 4.94 -10.72
N TYR A 487 -20.96 4.68 -11.78
CA TYR A 487 -22.25 5.35 -12.02
C TYR A 487 -23.39 4.39 -11.66
N LYS A 488 -24.32 4.87 -10.84
CA LYS A 488 -25.55 4.16 -10.54
C LYS A 488 -26.43 4.04 -11.81
N PRO A 489 -27.42 3.14 -11.87
CA PRO A 489 -28.31 2.99 -13.03
C PRO A 489 -29.05 4.26 -13.42
N ASP A 490 -29.31 5.16 -12.49
CA ASP A 490 -29.93 6.47 -12.74
C ASP A 490 -28.96 7.52 -13.29
N GLY A 491 -27.68 7.15 -13.48
CA GLY A 491 -26.62 8.03 -13.96
C GLY A 491 -25.95 8.87 -12.88
N THR A 492 -26.32 8.71 -11.61
CA THR A 492 -25.70 9.43 -10.50
C THR A 492 -24.31 8.86 -10.21
N PRO A 493 -23.23 9.68 -10.14
CA PRO A 493 -21.91 9.21 -9.79
C PRO A 493 -21.83 8.83 -8.31
N GLN A 494 -21.25 7.67 -8.01
CA GLN A 494 -20.81 7.28 -6.67
C GLN A 494 -19.34 7.62 -6.54
N LYS A 495 -18.98 8.41 -5.52
CA LYS A 495 -17.61 8.80 -5.24
C LYS A 495 -17.02 7.97 -4.10
N ILE A 496 -15.70 7.89 -4.06
CA ILE A 496 -14.94 7.26 -2.97
C ILE A 496 -15.25 7.99 -1.66
N THR A 497 -15.50 7.22 -0.63
CA THR A 497 -15.79 7.73 0.72
C THR A 497 -14.59 7.60 1.65
N MET A 498 -14.64 8.26 2.81
CA MET A 498 -13.62 8.12 3.86
C MET A 498 -13.46 6.68 4.41
N GLY A 499 -14.47 5.83 4.25
CA GLY A 499 -14.38 4.42 4.64
C GLY A 499 -13.60 3.56 3.64
N ASP A 500 -13.49 4.03 2.42
CA ASP A 500 -12.76 3.36 1.34
C ASP A 500 -11.25 3.56 1.52
N TYR A 501 -10.48 2.49 1.45
CA TYR A 501 -9.03 2.55 1.61
C TYR A 501 -8.32 3.38 0.52
N ARG A 502 -8.93 3.56 -0.64
CA ARG A 502 -8.38 4.38 -1.73
C ARG A 502 -8.29 5.85 -1.38
N GLN A 503 -9.04 6.29 -0.38
CA GLN A 503 -8.89 7.62 0.20
C GLN A 503 -7.46 7.89 0.71
N LEU A 504 -6.74 6.85 1.12
CA LEU A 504 -5.34 6.94 1.54
C LEU A 504 -4.32 6.87 0.39
N SER A 505 -4.75 6.85 -0.87
CA SER A 505 -3.84 6.73 -2.02
C SER A 505 -2.86 7.91 -2.16
N ASP A 506 -3.19 9.08 -1.62
CA ASP A 506 -2.38 10.29 -1.59
C ASP A 506 -1.79 10.63 -0.22
N ALA A 507 -1.77 9.65 0.70
CA ALA A 507 -1.38 9.84 2.10
C ALA A 507 0.14 10.02 2.33
N LEU A 508 0.99 9.81 1.33
CA LEU A 508 2.44 9.90 1.49
C LEU A 508 2.91 11.36 1.53
N PHE A 509 3.90 11.62 2.38
CA PHE A 509 4.58 12.91 2.47
C PHE A 509 5.66 13.03 1.39
N HIS A 510 5.78 14.23 0.81
CA HIS A 510 6.76 14.55 -0.24
C HIS A 510 7.67 15.70 0.17
N ALA A 511 8.90 15.73 -0.38
CA ALA A 511 9.83 16.81 -0.11
C ALA A 511 9.56 18.03 -0.98
N GLY A 512 9.77 19.22 -0.40
CA GLY A 512 9.70 20.49 -1.11
C GLY A 512 8.29 21.06 -1.24
N THR A 513 8.25 22.30 -1.74
CA THR A 513 7.03 23.08 -1.90
C THR A 513 6.29 22.74 -3.18
N ASN A 514 4.97 22.89 -3.18
CA ASN A 514 4.10 22.66 -4.32
C ASN A 514 4.17 21.23 -4.90
N SER A 515 4.53 20.25 -4.06
CA SER A 515 4.57 18.84 -4.46
C SER A 515 3.18 18.25 -4.75
N GLY A 516 2.14 18.82 -4.18
CA GLY A 516 0.79 18.23 -4.10
C GLY A 516 0.54 17.49 -2.80
N SER A 517 1.55 17.41 -1.92
CA SER A 517 1.47 16.77 -0.61
C SER A 517 2.19 17.63 0.44
N GLU A 518 1.95 17.34 1.71
CA GLU A 518 2.66 17.98 2.82
C GLU A 518 4.10 17.45 2.92
N PHE A 519 5.00 18.29 3.45
CA PHE A 519 6.40 17.95 3.71
C PHE A 519 6.76 18.00 5.19
N GLU A 520 5.80 18.25 6.06
CA GLU A 520 5.97 18.22 7.51
C GLU A 520 4.67 17.80 8.21
N TYR A 521 4.81 17.25 9.41
CA TYR A 521 3.68 16.89 10.27
C TYR A 521 4.00 17.20 11.72
N VAL A 522 3.06 17.86 12.40
CA VAL A 522 3.16 18.19 13.82
C VAL A 522 2.10 17.45 14.61
N ASP A 523 2.51 16.58 15.52
CA ASP A 523 1.65 16.04 16.55
C ASP A 523 1.80 16.85 17.84
N GLU A 524 0.95 17.86 18.01
CA GLU A 524 0.95 18.73 19.19
C GLU A 524 0.69 17.95 20.49
N ALA A 525 -0.15 16.94 20.45
CA ALA A 525 -0.48 16.12 21.61
C ALA A 525 0.73 15.28 22.04
N ASN A 526 1.35 14.56 21.12
CA ASN A 526 2.51 13.72 21.38
C ASN A 526 3.84 14.49 21.32
N ARG A 527 3.80 15.82 21.14
CA ARG A 527 4.95 16.70 21.17
C ARG A 527 6.06 16.34 20.17
N LEU A 528 5.69 15.92 18.97
CA LEU A 528 6.60 15.52 17.90
C LEU A 528 6.40 16.39 16.65
N HIS A 529 7.50 16.69 15.95
CA HIS A 529 7.50 17.38 14.69
C HIS A 529 8.38 16.61 13.70
N PHE A 530 7.79 16.18 12.60
CA PHE A 530 8.42 15.43 11.51
C PHE A 530 8.62 16.32 10.30
N PHE A 531 9.72 16.11 9.57
CA PHE A 531 10.07 16.85 8.36
C PHE A 531 10.52 15.89 7.28
N VAL A 532 10.07 16.12 6.05
CA VAL A 532 10.59 15.49 4.84
C VAL A 532 11.44 16.53 4.11
N LEU A 533 12.76 16.35 4.18
CA LEU A 533 13.72 17.41 3.85
C LEU A 533 14.16 17.39 2.40
N ASP A 534 14.42 16.20 1.87
CA ASP A 534 14.97 16.03 0.53
C ASP A 534 14.82 14.58 0.08
N LEU A 535 14.96 14.34 -1.22
CA LEU A 535 14.97 13.01 -1.81
C LEU A 535 16.13 12.87 -2.80
N LYS A 536 16.54 11.63 -3.01
CA LYS A 536 17.42 11.26 -4.10
C LYS A 536 17.12 9.86 -4.60
N ARG A 537 17.44 9.62 -5.86
CA ARG A 537 17.58 8.26 -6.38
C ARG A 537 19.07 7.97 -6.58
N ASP A 538 19.49 6.81 -6.10
CA ASP A 538 20.87 6.39 -6.30
C ASP A 538 21.12 5.95 -7.76
N LYS A 539 22.34 5.47 -8.04
CA LYS A 539 22.75 5.05 -9.42
C LYS A 539 21.89 3.90 -9.98
N ASP A 540 21.29 3.10 -9.12
CA ASP A 540 20.40 1.99 -9.47
C ASP A 540 18.92 2.40 -9.49
N GLY A 541 18.64 3.70 -9.25
CA GLY A 541 17.33 4.30 -9.25
C GLY A 541 16.53 4.08 -7.96
N VAL A 542 17.14 3.56 -6.90
CA VAL A 542 16.50 3.33 -5.60
C VAL A 542 16.23 4.67 -4.89
N LEU A 543 14.99 4.83 -4.46
CA LEU A 543 14.53 6.04 -3.77
C LEU A 543 15.03 6.08 -2.32
N LYS A 544 15.52 7.25 -1.93
CA LYS A 544 15.91 7.56 -0.55
C LYS A 544 15.40 8.93 -0.18
N TYR A 545 14.89 9.06 1.04
CA TYR A 545 14.51 10.34 1.61
C TYR A 545 15.38 10.72 2.78
N THR A 546 15.69 12.00 2.88
CA THR A 546 16.23 12.59 4.11
C THR A 546 15.06 13.14 4.93
N VAL A 547 14.90 12.61 6.13
CA VAL A 547 13.83 13.01 7.06
C VAL A 547 14.42 13.53 8.37
N ALA A 548 13.65 14.32 9.09
CA ALA A 548 14.02 14.71 10.44
C ALA A 548 12.86 14.60 11.41
N VAL A 549 13.19 14.42 12.68
CA VAL A 549 12.23 14.48 13.78
C VAL A 549 12.82 15.23 14.96
N LYS A 550 11.99 16.04 15.62
CA LYS A 550 12.33 16.72 16.89
C LYS A 550 11.18 16.65 17.87
N SER A 551 11.50 16.84 19.15
CA SER A 551 10.50 17.17 20.16
C SER A 551 10.05 18.62 20.02
N LEU A 552 8.78 18.90 20.33
CA LEU A 552 8.29 20.26 20.56
C LEU A 552 8.69 20.79 21.95
N ASP A 553 9.20 19.92 22.80
CA ASP A 553 9.70 20.24 24.13
C ASP A 553 11.25 20.35 24.11
N GLY A 554 11.80 21.04 25.08
CA GLY A 554 13.25 21.19 25.21
C GLY A 554 13.83 22.36 24.42
N THR A 555 15.16 22.50 24.52
CA THR A 555 15.93 23.65 24.00
C THR A 555 16.78 23.30 22.77
N GLY A 556 16.39 22.28 21.99
CA GLY A 556 17.15 21.87 20.79
C GLY A 556 18.35 20.99 21.06
N GLY A 557 18.47 20.43 22.28
CA GLY A 557 19.58 19.56 22.68
C GLY A 557 20.83 20.32 23.18
N PRO A 558 21.95 19.63 23.38
CA PRO A 558 23.17 20.19 23.97
C PRO A 558 24.03 20.97 22.98
N SER A 559 23.74 20.89 21.68
CA SER A 559 24.47 21.57 20.62
C SER A 559 24.17 23.07 20.62
N THR A 560 25.13 23.90 20.17
CA THR A 560 24.88 25.32 19.91
C THR A 560 24.48 25.49 18.45
N HIS A 561 23.46 26.30 18.19
CA HIS A 561 22.94 26.52 16.86
C HIS A 561 23.40 27.83 16.25
N GLY A 562 23.49 27.89 14.94
CA GLY A 562 23.87 29.08 14.21
C GLY A 562 23.68 28.95 12.71
N VAL A 563 23.54 30.06 12.03
CA VAL A 563 23.36 30.11 10.59
C VAL A 563 24.19 31.20 9.97
N ASN A 564 24.80 30.94 8.83
CA ASN A 564 25.35 31.94 7.92
C ASN A 564 24.84 31.70 6.51
N LEU A 565 24.70 32.76 5.74
CA LEU A 565 24.33 32.72 4.31
C LEU A 565 25.41 33.48 3.53
N SER A 566 25.86 32.93 2.40
CA SER A 566 26.62 33.65 1.41
C SER A 566 25.78 34.77 0.77
N LYS A 567 26.41 35.74 0.13
CA LYS A 567 25.72 36.60 -0.83
C LYS A 567 25.24 35.70 -1.99
N GLY A 568 23.99 35.88 -2.40
CA GLY A 568 23.42 35.11 -3.50
C GLY A 568 24.10 35.39 -4.84
N THR A 569 24.29 34.34 -5.60
CA THR A 569 24.82 34.37 -6.97
C THR A 569 23.78 33.89 -7.96
N VAL A 570 23.71 34.54 -9.13
CA VAL A 570 22.81 34.10 -10.22
C VAL A 570 23.50 32.99 -10.98
N THR A 571 22.86 31.83 -11.02
CA THR A 571 23.27 30.70 -11.86
C THR A 571 22.27 30.50 -12.98
N THR A 572 22.75 30.51 -14.21
CA THR A 572 21.92 30.23 -15.39
C THR A 572 22.65 29.36 -16.38
N PRO A 573 21.96 28.45 -17.08
CA PRO A 573 22.55 27.77 -18.22
C PRO A 573 22.87 28.72 -19.38
N ASN A 574 22.22 29.88 -19.51
CA ASN A 574 22.39 30.91 -20.55
C ASN A 574 22.03 32.28 -20.01
N SER A 575 22.94 32.97 -19.45
CA SER A 575 23.17 34.37 -19.05
C SER A 575 22.05 35.45 -19.18
N LYS A 576 20.80 35.16 -19.46
CA LYS A 576 19.69 36.12 -19.41
C LYS A 576 18.41 35.46 -18.90
N PRO A 577 17.66 36.12 -17.99
CA PRO A 577 16.37 35.64 -17.56
C PRO A 577 15.41 35.64 -18.73
N THR A 578 15.18 34.46 -19.29
CA THR A 578 14.08 34.21 -20.25
C THR A 578 12.80 33.98 -19.44
N ASN A 579 11.66 33.82 -20.12
CA ASN A 579 10.38 33.39 -19.50
C ASN A 579 10.47 32.08 -18.67
N ARG A 580 11.60 31.38 -18.74
CA ARG A 580 11.91 30.15 -18.00
C ARG A 580 12.53 30.40 -16.61
N GLY A 581 12.88 31.66 -16.30
CA GLY A 581 13.46 32.03 -15.00
C GLY A 581 14.97 31.78 -14.89
N VAL A 582 15.50 32.20 -13.75
CA VAL A 582 16.90 32.00 -13.34
C VAL A 582 16.91 31.52 -11.88
N THR A 583 18.05 31.01 -11.42
CA THR A 583 18.23 30.59 -10.05
C THR A 583 19.18 31.54 -9.32
N CYS A 584 18.77 32.04 -8.15
CA CYS A 584 19.67 32.63 -7.16
C CYS A 584 20.13 31.54 -6.19
N SER A 585 21.40 31.23 -6.15
CA SER A 585 21.99 30.24 -5.27
C SER A 585 22.69 30.91 -4.09
N PHE A 586 22.46 30.39 -2.89
CA PHE A 586 23.06 30.83 -1.64
C PHE A 586 23.68 29.63 -0.94
N ASP A 587 24.88 29.78 -0.39
CA ASP A 587 25.45 28.78 0.50
C ASP A 587 25.00 29.05 1.92
N LEU A 588 24.20 28.12 2.45
CA LEU A 588 23.75 28.10 3.84
C LEU A 588 24.75 27.28 4.65
N THR A 589 25.39 27.90 5.61
CA THR A 589 26.38 27.26 6.51
C THR A 589 25.82 27.13 7.91
N ASN A 590 25.83 25.92 8.46
CA ASN A 590 25.58 25.70 9.88
C ASN A 590 26.80 26.10 10.67
N THR A 591 26.75 27.29 11.33
CA THR A 591 27.84 27.84 12.15
C THR A 591 27.78 27.41 13.61
N GLY A 592 26.85 26.56 13.96
CA GLY A 592 26.77 25.97 15.29
C GLY A 592 27.86 24.95 15.55
N SER A 593 27.90 24.44 16.77
CA SER A 593 28.80 23.37 17.18
C SER A 593 28.03 22.20 17.80
N TRP A 594 28.38 21.02 17.36
CA TRP A 594 27.76 19.79 17.86
C TRP A 594 28.34 19.44 19.25
N SER A 595 27.44 18.98 20.11
CA SER A 595 27.77 18.34 21.38
C SER A 595 26.97 17.04 21.54
N ALA A 596 27.59 16.00 22.06
CA ALA A 596 26.92 14.74 22.31
C ALA A 596 25.81 14.89 23.35
N GLY A 597 24.63 14.42 23.04
CA GLY A 597 23.51 14.30 23.99
C GLY A 597 23.75 13.18 25.01
N GLY A 598 23.03 13.26 26.14
CA GLY A 598 22.96 12.16 27.09
C GLY A 598 22.34 10.91 26.39
N GLN A 599 22.78 9.72 26.79
CA GLN A 599 22.27 8.45 26.24
C GLN A 599 20.90 8.12 26.87
N ALA A 600 19.84 8.68 26.33
CA ALA A 600 18.47 8.39 26.75
C ALA A 600 17.64 7.66 25.68
N HIS A 601 18.18 7.51 24.44
CA HIS A 601 17.61 6.68 23.40
C HIS A 601 17.98 5.19 23.59
N PRO A 602 17.21 4.25 23.00
CA PRO A 602 17.53 2.83 23.05
C PRO A 602 18.93 2.49 22.51
N GLU A 603 19.45 3.30 21.60
CA GLU A 603 20.76 3.15 20.97
C GLU A 603 21.51 4.49 20.88
N ASN A 604 22.77 4.44 20.45
CA ASN A 604 23.57 5.65 20.24
C ASN A 604 23.16 6.37 18.97
N VAL A 605 22.47 7.50 19.12
CA VAL A 605 21.97 8.32 17.99
C VAL A 605 22.91 9.48 17.62
N ASN A 606 24.09 9.58 18.18
CA ASN A 606 25.01 10.69 17.94
C ASN A 606 25.37 10.92 16.45
N ALA A 607 25.31 9.87 15.63
CA ALA A 607 25.54 10.00 14.19
C ALA A 607 24.46 10.83 13.50
N TYR A 608 23.25 10.83 14.03
CA TYR A 608 22.04 11.43 13.46
C TYR A 608 21.69 12.80 14.05
N THR A 609 22.37 13.23 15.14
CA THR A 609 22.17 14.55 15.75
C THR A 609 23.17 15.62 15.28
N LYS A 610 23.98 15.29 14.25
CA LYS A 610 25.07 16.17 13.75
C LYS A 610 24.62 17.21 12.73
N SER A 611 23.32 17.46 12.60
CA SER A 611 22.76 18.40 11.63
C SER A 611 21.73 19.30 12.31
N ASP A 612 21.47 20.43 11.68
CA ASP A 612 20.30 21.26 11.99
C ASP A 612 19.44 21.39 10.75
N VAL A 613 18.16 21.71 10.93
CA VAL A 613 17.21 22.03 9.89
C VAL A 613 16.95 23.52 9.90
N TYR A 614 16.84 24.11 8.73
CA TYR A 614 16.57 25.52 8.54
C TYR A 614 15.28 25.72 7.78
N ARG A 615 14.40 26.54 8.33
CA ARG A 615 13.21 27.04 7.61
C ARG A 615 13.64 28.23 6.77
N LEU A 616 13.21 28.21 5.52
CA LEU A 616 13.60 29.17 4.50
C LEU A 616 12.39 30.00 4.09
N SER A 617 12.60 31.27 3.79
CA SER A 617 11.65 32.12 3.11
C SER A 617 12.32 33.01 2.08
N ALA A 618 11.67 33.27 0.96
CA ALA A 618 12.21 34.11 -0.10
C ALA A 618 11.24 35.20 -0.51
N GLU A 619 11.77 36.41 -0.68
CA GLU A 619 11.05 37.58 -1.16
C GLU A 619 11.80 38.24 -2.31
N VAL A 620 11.10 38.96 -3.19
CA VAL A 620 11.75 39.77 -4.23
C VAL A 620 11.24 41.21 -4.20
N ALA A 621 12.16 42.15 -4.26
CA ALA A 621 11.88 43.55 -4.51
C ALA A 621 12.16 43.88 -5.97
N GLY A 622 11.27 44.65 -6.60
CA GLY A 622 11.33 45.04 -8.00
C GLY A 622 10.00 44.78 -8.70
N ARG A 623 9.49 45.79 -9.44
CA ARG A 623 8.22 45.64 -10.19
C ARG A 623 8.34 44.51 -11.21
N GLY A 624 7.36 43.57 -11.24
CA GLY A 624 7.26 42.52 -12.25
C GLY A 624 8.23 41.34 -12.01
N TRP A 625 8.96 41.31 -10.93
CA TRP A 625 9.75 40.14 -10.51
C TRP A 625 8.93 39.18 -9.64
N ARG A 626 9.20 37.89 -9.72
CA ARG A 626 8.61 36.85 -8.89
C ARG A 626 9.66 35.86 -8.41
N VAL A 627 9.45 35.27 -7.26
CA VAL A 627 10.30 34.22 -6.71
C VAL A 627 9.50 33.03 -6.22
N SER A 628 10.13 31.86 -6.16
CA SER A 628 9.63 30.66 -5.53
C SER A 628 10.80 29.89 -4.90
N LEU A 629 10.56 29.30 -3.74
CA LEU A 629 11.45 28.32 -3.16
C LEU A 629 10.99 26.93 -3.57
N PRO A 630 11.80 26.13 -4.28
CA PRO A 630 11.47 24.73 -4.56
C PRO A 630 11.40 23.89 -3.28
N ASN A 631 12.09 24.32 -2.21
CA ASN A 631 12.05 23.70 -0.90
C ASN A 631 12.17 24.77 0.20
N GLU A 632 11.20 24.83 1.09
CA GLU A 632 11.20 25.74 2.25
C GLU A 632 11.98 25.18 3.44
N LEU A 633 12.60 24.02 3.30
CA LEU A 633 13.48 23.41 4.28
C LEU A 633 14.87 23.15 3.68
N ALA A 634 15.89 23.28 4.51
CA ALA A 634 17.24 22.83 4.20
C ALA A 634 17.88 22.20 5.45
N THR A 635 18.84 21.30 5.23
CA THR A 635 19.63 20.75 6.34
C THR A 635 21.12 20.88 6.06
N ALA A 636 21.89 21.15 7.12
CA ALA A 636 23.33 21.18 7.05
C ALA A 636 23.95 20.62 8.34
N LYS A 637 25.00 19.82 8.18
CA LYS A 637 25.80 19.34 9.34
C LYS A 637 26.52 20.51 9.98
N PHE A 638 26.76 20.44 11.29
CA PHE A 638 27.51 21.42 12.01
C PHE A 638 28.88 21.65 11.35
N GLY A 639 29.20 22.93 11.09
CA GLY A 639 30.41 23.35 10.40
C GLY A 639 30.43 23.15 8.87
N GLN A 640 29.33 22.65 8.28
CA GLN A 640 29.24 22.42 6.84
C GLN A 640 28.19 23.32 6.18
N SER A 641 28.26 23.40 4.86
CA SER A 641 27.34 24.19 4.04
C SER A 641 26.49 23.30 3.12
N THR A 642 25.31 23.79 2.79
CA THR A 642 24.45 23.29 1.74
C THR A 642 24.03 24.43 0.82
N THR A 643 23.80 24.18 -0.46
CA THR A 643 23.35 25.21 -1.40
C THR A 643 21.83 25.29 -1.40
N VAL A 644 21.29 26.49 -1.19
CA VAL A 644 19.87 26.82 -1.29
C VAL A 644 19.61 27.56 -2.58
N ASN A 645 18.68 27.05 -3.38
CA ASN A 645 18.30 27.63 -4.67
C ASN A 645 16.94 28.33 -4.57
N VAL A 646 16.89 29.57 -5.05
CA VAL A 646 15.64 30.34 -5.19
C VAL A 646 15.36 30.58 -6.66
N SER A 647 14.20 30.15 -7.12
CA SER A 647 13.76 30.37 -8.50
C SER A 647 13.27 31.82 -8.67
N VAL A 648 13.72 32.49 -9.74
CA VAL A 648 13.42 33.91 -10.01
C VAL A 648 12.95 34.06 -11.43
N GLY A 649 11.84 34.77 -11.65
CA GLY A 649 11.30 35.09 -12.96
C GLY A 649 11.01 36.56 -13.13
N ALA A 650 11.12 37.07 -14.36
CA ALA A 650 10.79 38.44 -14.71
C ALA A 650 9.65 38.49 -15.71
N ALA A 651 8.60 39.28 -15.44
CA ALA A 651 7.58 39.61 -16.41
C ALA A 651 8.13 40.53 -17.53
N ALA A 652 7.44 40.59 -18.67
CA ALA A 652 7.90 41.43 -19.80
C ALA A 652 8.07 42.91 -19.42
N ASN A 653 7.28 43.41 -18.47
CA ASN A 653 7.32 44.78 -17.94
C ASN A 653 8.09 44.90 -16.61
N ALA A 654 8.91 43.91 -16.27
CA ALA A 654 9.70 43.98 -15.06
C ALA A 654 10.74 45.10 -15.08
N ALA A 655 11.06 45.64 -13.91
CA ALA A 655 12.18 46.58 -13.76
C ALA A 655 13.49 45.92 -14.16
N ASP A 656 14.47 46.69 -14.63
CA ASP A 656 15.77 46.17 -15.12
C ASP A 656 16.56 45.39 -14.03
N THR A 657 16.28 45.72 -12.78
CA THR A 657 16.93 45.07 -11.63
C THR A 657 15.90 44.62 -10.61
N GLY A 658 16.09 43.41 -10.09
CA GLY A 658 15.38 42.86 -8.92
C GLY A 658 16.36 42.46 -7.82
N PHE A 659 15.87 42.42 -6.58
CA PHE A 659 16.63 41.99 -5.42
C PHE A 659 15.88 40.87 -4.69
N VAL A 660 16.42 39.67 -4.77
CA VAL A 660 15.90 38.50 -4.07
C VAL A 660 16.50 38.44 -2.67
N LYS A 661 15.67 38.33 -1.67
CA LYS A 661 16.08 38.13 -0.28
C LYS A 661 15.78 36.69 0.11
N LEU A 662 16.77 35.98 0.60
CA LEU A 662 16.61 34.68 1.26
C LEU A 662 16.82 34.87 2.77
N THR A 663 15.86 34.39 3.55
CA THR A 663 15.96 34.29 5.01
C THR A 663 16.05 32.83 5.41
N ALA A 664 16.98 32.47 6.26
CA ALA A 664 17.12 31.15 6.86
C ALA A 664 17.05 31.24 8.37
N THR A 665 16.23 30.43 9.01
CA THR A 665 16.02 30.37 10.44
C THR A 665 16.21 28.93 10.93
N SER A 666 17.07 28.74 11.96
CA SER A 666 17.24 27.42 12.57
C SER A 666 15.94 26.94 13.20
N VAL A 667 15.56 25.68 12.93
CA VAL A 667 14.39 25.04 13.54
C VAL A 667 14.66 24.67 15.01
N SER A 668 15.91 24.42 15.37
CA SER A 668 16.32 24.10 16.74
C SER A 668 16.43 25.34 17.63
N ASP A 669 16.89 26.49 17.09
CA ASP A 669 16.96 27.77 17.79
C ASP A 669 16.43 28.89 16.86
N PRO A 670 15.14 29.24 16.92
CA PRO A 670 14.55 30.26 16.05
C PRO A 670 15.16 31.70 16.24
N THR A 671 15.95 31.95 17.28
CA THR A 671 16.68 33.20 17.42
C THR A 671 17.85 33.32 16.43
N LYS A 672 18.29 32.20 15.87
CA LYS A 672 19.36 32.15 14.87
C LYS A 672 18.74 32.27 13.47
N THR A 673 18.64 33.49 13.01
CA THR A 673 18.10 33.85 11.70
C THR A 673 19.06 34.78 10.97
N LEU A 674 19.12 34.63 9.64
CA LEU A 674 19.93 35.49 8.79
C LEU A 674 19.27 35.70 7.44
N THR A 675 19.37 36.93 6.90
CA THR A 675 18.90 37.30 5.57
C THR A 675 20.06 37.75 4.70
N LYS A 676 20.12 37.27 3.45
CA LYS A 676 21.04 37.74 2.42
C LYS A 676 20.30 38.03 1.10
N GLN A 677 20.99 38.74 0.22
CA GLN A 677 20.42 39.19 -1.03
C GLN A 677 21.17 38.65 -2.25
N CYS A 678 20.45 38.46 -3.32
CA CYS A 678 20.91 38.18 -4.67
C CYS A 678 20.36 39.27 -5.60
N ARG A 679 21.20 39.91 -6.37
CA ARG A 679 20.79 40.87 -7.40
C ARG A 679 20.57 40.12 -8.70
N VAL A 680 19.44 40.36 -9.33
CA VAL A 680 19.07 39.83 -10.65
C VAL A 680 18.85 40.96 -11.63
N GLU A 681 19.25 40.75 -12.86
CA GLU A 681 19.11 41.72 -13.96
C GLU A 681 18.31 41.08 -15.08
N LYS A 682 17.49 41.90 -15.78
CA LYS A 682 16.63 41.47 -16.89
C LYS A 682 17.42 41.25 -18.17
#